data_80434142c6fc301a3b2958a98bacdeec
#
_entry.id   80434142c6fc301a3b2958a98bacdeec
#
_cell.length_a   1.000
_cell.length_b   1.000
_cell.length_c   1.000
_cell.angle_alpha   90.00
_cell.angle_beta   90.00
_cell.angle_gamma   90.00
#
_symmetry.space_group_name_H-M   'P 1'
#
loop_
_entity.id
_entity.type
_entity.pdbx_description
1 polymer ?
#
loop_
_entity_poly.entity_id
_entity_poly.type
_entity_poly.pdbx_seq_one_letter_code
_entity_poly.pdbx_strand_id
1 'polypeptide(L)'
;MKKYFFIILSALFVFMSSTLYAQRRNAAKNADLAFSRKQYTEAVDRYKKAYKRTKRNKSERTRISFQMGECYRLIGLAKRAEPYYKRVIKTDFPNTHPEVYLYLAETYKTNEKFKDAIECYENYIKMVPDDPRGPLGIETTNQIEAWIENPSRYEVTEMKKINSKNSDYAATWTNSNFNEIIFTSSRAGSTGGEKEGITGQDFADFWTSKQDRKGEWSTPVKADEGENINTDDSDGTPFMNSNYTKLYFTRCEAGAHRKNGCKIMVASKSGGAFSSAKPVEIATVDTLDIVGHPTLSGDELILYFSAERKGGFGGKDIWVATRKSANEAFGRPFNLGENINTAGDEVFPYLRNDTTLYFSSNGHGGMGGLDIFMATIDTAGNWGKPVNLKYPMNSTSDDFAICFHPTQERGFMSSNRGNGRGIDNIYYFEEPQIKFTFSGTVKDENTLQYVSNATVRFVGSDGSVMSTRTNDKGFFNFSDSQMNKNTTYEITIDKDNYFTLSATETTVGLEFSKDFEKEYELKPIPEEPIMLPDILYDLGKWDLKPQFEDSLQGLIETLQINPTITIELASHTDARDSDERNDILSQKRAQSVVDYLIIRGIDPLRLTAKGYGERVPRTIQKDITLKGYTFKAGTQLTEDYINKLPNNEVREAAHQMNRRTEFRILSKDFVPRTEINENATVDIAINPTEVNHVIFATDSRGYFTFDAHVDGYKELFTYSQNADFCISEKTALKLLNEGRINRDNFEGDVEKILGTGSVANNAIIVLKEVRIANKTLKNVQVKVVQKMVESWVIGQKTLKEMGNFEFDTKERKLIFK
;
A
#
# COMPACT_ATOMS: atom_id res chain seq x y z
N MET A 1 -20.52 71.45 63.43
CA MET A 1 -20.54 71.15 61.97
C MET A 1 -19.29 70.32 61.49
N LYS A 2 -18.04 70.63 61.84
CA LYS A 2 -16.84 69.92 61.36
C LYS A 2 -16.80 68.45 61.73
N LYS A 3 -17.28 67.98 62.88
CA LYS A 3 -17.31 66.55 63.31
C LYS A 3 -18.31 65.72 62.50
N TYR A 4 -19.45 66.25 62.18
CA TYR A 4 -20.41 65.50 61.33
C TYR A 4 -19.99 65.42 59.87
N PHE A 5 -19.26 66.42 59.39
CA PHE A 5 -18.71 66.40 58.03
C PHE A 5 -17.65 65.26 57.86
N PHE A 6 -16.81 65.03 58.86
CA PHE A 6 -15.82 63.98 58.87
C PHE A 6 -16.44 62.55 58.94
N ILE A 7 -17.53 62.39 59.68
CA ILE A 7 -18.25 61.15 59.86
C ILE A 7 -18.98 60.82 58.54
N ILE A 8 -19.61 61.80 57.89
CA ILE A 8 -20.27 61.64 56.60
C ILE A 8 -19.20 61.32 55.51
N LEU A 9 -18.07 61.97 55.50
CA LEU A 9 -16.99 61.73 54.58
C LEU A 9 -16.39 60.32 54.74
N SER A 10 -16.18 59.81 55.96
CA SER A 10 -15.73 58.47 56.25
C SER A 10 -16.76 57.41 55.91
N ALA A 11 -18.06 57.65 56.18
CA ALA A 11 -19.17 56.79 55.80
C ALA A 11 -19.29 56.67 54.22
N LEU A 12 -19.12 57.80 53.52
CA LEU A 12 -19.08 57.81 52.07
C LEU A 12 -17.86 57.02 51.50
N PHE A 13 -16.69 57.15 52.13
CA PHE A 13 -15.49 56.46 51.79
C PHE A 13 -15.61 54.93 52.00
N VAL A 14 -16.26 54.47 53.08
CA VAL A 14 -16.56 53.08 53.38
C VAL A 14 -17.61 52.57 52.45
N PHE A 15 -18.65 53.39 52.15
CA PHE A 15 -19.66 52.98 51.14
C PHE A 15 -19.13 52.94 49.72
N MET A 16 -18.25 53.89 49.33
CA MET A 16 -17.53 53.83 48.04
C MET A 16 -16.56 52.67 47.97
N SER A 17 -15.87 52.33 49.07
CA SER A 17 -14.98 51.17 49.09
C SER A 17 -15.75 49.84 49.05
N SER A 18 -16.92 49.73 49.68
CA SER A 18 -17.76 48.55 49.69
C SER A 18 -18.44 48.36 48.34
N THR A 19 -18.90 49.40 47.65
CA THR A 19 -19.48 49.35 46.30
C THR A 19 -18.40 49.01 45.25
N LEU A 20 -17.17 49.55 45.42
CA LEU A 20 -16.05 49.17 44.54
C LEU A 20 -15.61 47.70 44.77
N TYR A 21 -15.68 47.19 45.99
CA TYR A 21 -15.38 45.80 46.34
C TYR A 21 -16.46 44.84 45.79
N ALA A 22 -17.73 45.24 45.92
CA ALA A 22 -18.86 44.50 45.34
C ALA A 22 -18.82 44.47 43.79
N GLN A 23 -18.49 45.62 43.17
CA GLN A 23 -18.29 45.66 41.70
C GLN A 23 -17.08 44.87 41.22
N ARG A 24 -16.00 44.76 42.01
CA ARG A 24 -14.84 43.94 41.70
C ARG A 24 -15.16 42.44 41.73
N ARG A 25 -15.95 41.99 42.73
CA ARG A 25 -16.39 40.59 42.89
C ARG A 25 -17.39 40.18 41.81
N ASN A 26 -18.22 41.10 41.33
CA ASN A 26 -19.20 40.85 40.24
C ASN A 26 -18.54 40.70 38.88
N ALA A 27 -17.40 41.36 38.60
CA ALA A 27 -16.77 41.31 37.29
C ALA A 27 -16.17 39.91 36.99
N ALA A 28 -15.50 39.26 37.96
CA ALA A 28 -14.98 37.89 37.80
C ALA A 28 -16.12 36.87 37.76
N LYS A 29 -17.13 36.98 38.65
CA LYS A 29 -18.31 36.12 38.64
C LYS A 29 -19.07 36.14 37.31
N ASN A 30 -19.20 37.32 36.70
CA ASN A 30 -19.85 37.44 35.39
C ASN A 30 -19.02 36.85 34.26
N ALA A 31 -17.69 36.80 34.37
CA ALA A 31 -16.82 36.12 33.44
C ALA A 31 -16.92 34.60 33.64
N ASP A 32 -16.92 34.11 34.87
CA ASP A 32 -17.11 32.71 35.23
C ASP A 32 -18.47 32.19 34.74
N LEU A 33 -19.54 32.99 34.83
CA LEU A 33 -20.86 32.67 34.31
C LEU A 33 -20.85 32.54 32.75
N ALA A 34 -20.17 33.45 32.08
CA ALA A 34 -20.04 33.36 30.61
C ALA A 34 -19.23 32.10 30.22
N PHE A 35 -18.15 31.81 30.96
CA PHE A 35 -17.34 30.59 30.73
C PHE A 35 -18.15 29.32 30.95
N SER A 36 -18.92 29.21 32.06
CA SER A 36 -19.76 28.04 32.33
C SER A 36 -20.89 27.84 31.27
N ARG A 37 -21.26 28.90 30.59
CA ARG A 37 -22.20 28.86 29.44
C ARG A 37 -21.51 28.58 28.08
N LYS A 38 -20.22 28.24 28.10
CA LYS A 38 -19.39 28.03 26.90
C LYS A 38 -19.30 29.28 25.97
N GLN A 39 -19.58 30.49 26.53
CA GLN A 39 -19.48 31.77 25.82
C GLN A 39 -18.04 32.32 25.94
N TYR A 40 -17.07 31.60 25.32
CA TYR A 40 -15.64 31.81 25.60
C TYR A 40 -15.13 33.18 25.13
N THR A 41 -15.61 33.68 24.00
CA THR A 41 -15.22 35.00 23.47
C THR A 41 -15.68 36.10 24.41
N GLU A 42 -16.92 36.04 24.90
CA GLU A 42 -17.45 36.98 25.87
C GLU A 42 -16.75 36.84 27.23
N ALA A 43 -16.47 35.60 27.67
CA ALA A 43 -15.77 35.30 28.89
C ALA A 43 -14.38 35.93 28.90
N VAL A 44 -13.61 35.78 27.81
CA VAL A 44 -12.27 36.41 27.67
C VAL A 44 -12.33 37.91 27.86
N ASP A 45 -13.30 38.60 27.25
CA ASP A 45 -13.41 40.05 27.35
C ASP A 45 -13.82 40.50 28.74
N ARG A 46 -14.68 39.75 29.43
CA ARG A 46 -15.04 39.96 30.83
C ARG A 46 -13.85 39.66 31.78
N TYR A 47 -13.08 38.59 31.54
CA TYR A 47 -11.88 38.29 32.30
C TYR A 47 -10.80 39.34 32.12
N LYS A 48 -10.56 39.90 30.94
CA LYS A 48 -9.64 41.03 30.72
C LYS A 48 -10.00 42.25 31.60
N LYS A 49 -11.31 42.56 31.71
CA LYS A 49 -11.82 43.62 32.57
C LYS A 49 -11.60 43.30 34.06
N ALA A 50 -11.88 42.07 34.48
CA ALA A 50 -11.67 41.59 35.83
C ALA A 50 -10.17 41.60 36.23
N TYR A 51 -9.31 41.12 35.31
CA TYR A 51 -7.85 41.10 35.51
C TYR A 51 -7.27 42.49 35.78
N LYS A 52 -7.73 43.53 35.08
CA LYS A 52 -7.32 44.92 35.33
C LYS A 52 -7.73 45.43 36.73
N ARG A 53 -8.87 44.95 37.27
CA ARG A 53 -9.44 45.36 38.53
C ARG A 53 -8.86 44.62 39.76
N THR A 54 -8.24 43.44 39.55
CA THR A 54 -7.69 42.60 40.63
C THR A 54 -6.18 42.77 40.88
N LYS A 55 -5.61 43.97 40.60
CA LYS A 55 -4.15 44.23 40.68
C LYS A 55 -3.49 43.82 41.98
N ARG A 56 -4.18 43.91 43.13
CA ARG A 56 -3.67 43.61 44.46
C ARG A 56 -3.89 42.18 44.93
N ASN A 57 -4.74 41.39 44.25
CA ASN A 57 -5.02 40.00 44.62
C ASN A 57 -4.28 39.08 43.65
N LYS A 58 -3.07 38.61 44.03
CA LYS A 58 -2.22 37.78 43.20
C LYS A 58 -2.88 36.43 42.85
N SER A 59 -3.49 35.76 43.84
CA SER A 59 -4.15 34.47 43.63
C SER A 59 -5.29 34.57 42.58
N GLU A 60 -6.20 35.52 42.77
CA GLU A 60 -7.30 35.75 41.84
C GLU A 60 -6.82 36.16 40.43
N ARG A 61 -5.74 36.93 40.34
CA ARG A 61 -5.10 37.25 39.05
C ARG A 61 -4.55 36.02 38.34
N THR A 62 -3.95 35.10 39.09
CA THR A 62 -3.45 33.84 38.53
C THR A 62 -4.61 32.98 38.02
N ARG A 63 -5.68 32.83 38.83
CA ARG A 63 -6.90 32.13 38.44
C ARG A 63 -7.51 32.70 37.16
N ILE A 64 -7.68 34.04 37.09
CA ILE A 64 -8.18 34.71 35.89
C ILE A 64 -7.24 34.51 34.69
N SER A 65 -5.93 34.51 34.91
CA SER A 65 -4.98 34.21 33.82
C SER A 65 -5.17 32.78 33.28
N PHE A 66 -5.33 31.80 34.16
CA PHE A 66 -5.64 30.42 33.76
C PHE A 66 -6.93 30.38 32.94
N GLN A 67 -8.02 30.97 33.43
CA GLN A 67 -9.30 31.01 32.70
C GLN A 67 -9.22 31.72 31.34
N MET A 68 -8.39 32.75 31.20
CA MET A 68 -8.14 33.39 29.91
C MET A 68 -7.35 32.46 28.96
N GLY A 69 -6.39 31.69 29.47
CA GLY A 69 -5.70 30.64 28.74
C GLY A 69 -6.69 29.60 28.22
N GLU A 70 -7.57 29.10 29.11
CA GLU A 70 -8.62 28.15 28.74
C GLU A 70 -9.57 28.68 27.67
N CYS A 71 -10.06 29.92 27.82
CA CYS A 71 -10.89 30.52 26.81
C CYS A 71 -10.20 30.53 25.44
N TYR A 72 -8.94 30.95 25.37
CA TYR A 72 -8.21 30.98 24.09
C TYR A 72 -7.90 29.57 23.54
N ARG A 73 -7.60 28.59 24.38
CA ARG A 73 -7.39 27.21 23.98
C ARG A 73 -8.66 26.62 23.36
N LEU A 74 -9.82 26.83 24.05
CA LEU A 74 -11.12 26.30 23.63
C LEU A 74 -11.69 26.98 22.39
N ILE A 75 -11.15 28.13 21.95
CA ILE A 75 -11.46 28.77 20.65
C ILE A 75 -10.37 28.47 19.60
N GLY A 76 -9.46 27.52 19.82
CA GLY A 76 -8.40 27.17 18.85
C GLY A 76 -7.27 28.21 18.71
N LEU A 77 -7.11 29.14 19.68
CA LEU A 77 -6.12 30.22 19.61
C LEU A 77 -4.88 29.94 20.47
N ALA A 78 -4.20 28.82 20.20
CA ALA A 78 -3.04 28.33 20.95
C ALA A 78 -1.96 29.41 21.15
N LYS A 79 -1.61 30.20 20.12
CA LYS A 79 -0.64 31.29 20.22
C LYS A 79 -1.05 32.37 21.22
N ARG A 80 -2.35 32.56 21.46
CA ARG A 80 -2.88 33.48 22.45
C ARG A 80 -3.01 32.84 23.84
N ALA A 81 -3.24 31.55 23.94
CA ALA A 81 -3.32 30.81 25.21
C ALA A 81 -1.95 30.70 25.90
N GLU A 82 -0.89 30.41 25.17
CA GLU A 82 0.47 30.16 25.65
C GLU A 82 0.96 31.19 26.67
N PRO A 83 0.95 32.52 26.43
CA PRO A 83 1.49 33.50 27.39
C PRO A 83 0.70 33.54 28.70
N TYR A 84 -0.55 33.11 28.73
CA TYR A 84 -1.33 33.05 29.96
C TYR A 84 -0.95 31.83 30.79
N TYR A 85 -0.82 30.63 30.20
CA TYR A 85 -0.35 29.45 30.91
C TYR A 85 1.10 29.61 31.41
N LYS A 86 2.01 30.17 30.59
CA LYS A 86 3.39 30.48 31.00
C LYS A 86 3.48 31.42 32.21
N ARG A 87 2.48 32.27 32.41
CA ARG A 87 2.38 33.12 33.61
C ARG A 87 1.90 32.33 34.82
N VAL A 88 0.98 31.42 34.63
CA VAL A 88 0.36 30.61 35.68
C VAL A 88 1.35 29.58 36.24
N ILE A 89 2.15 28.90 35.43
CA ILE A 89 3.13 27.91 35.90
C ILE A 89 4.28 28.50 36.73
N LYS A 90 4.45 29.84 36.71
CA LYS A 90 5.43 30.55 37.53
C LYS A 90 4.92 30.89 38.94
N THR A 91 3.78 30.37 39.34
CA THR A 91 3.13 30.58 40.64
C THR A 91 2.87 29.26 41.33
N ASP A 92 2.29 29.26 42.53
CA ASP A 92 1.90 28.03 43.25
C ASP A 92 0.60 27.38 42.72
N PHE A 93 -0.03 27.97 41.71
CA PHE A 93 -1.29 27.51 41.15
C PHE A 93 -1.27 26.06 40.64
N PRO A 94 -0.18 25.58 39.99
CA PRO A 94 -0.07 24.20 39.58
C PRO A 94 -0.18 23.17 40.70
N ASN A 95 0.20 23.51 41.92
CA ASN A 95 0.11 22.58 43.06
C ASN A 95 -1.32 22.12 43.36
N THR A 96 -2.32 22.92 42.98
CA THR A 96 -3.74 22.61 43.15
C THR A 96 -4.47 22.39 41.82
N HIS A 97 -3.85 22.76 40.71
CA HIS A 97 -4.38 22.67 39.34
C HIS A 97 -3.30 22.17 38.36
N PRO A 98 -2.85 20.92 38.52
CA PRO A 98 -1.74 20.37 37.73
C PRO A 98 -2.08 20.32 36.23
N GLU A 99 -3.36 20.31 35.87
CA GLU A 99 -3.87 20.33 34.49
C GLU A 99 -3.34 21.51 33.66
N VAL A 100 -2.84 22.57 34.31
CA VAL A 100 -2.21 23.69 33.58
C VAL A 100 -0.98 23.26 32.80
N TYR A 101 -0.21 22.26 33.30
CA TYR A 101 0.92 21.69 32.55
C TYR A 101 0.46 20.88 31.35
N LEU A 102 -0.61 20.10 31.52
CA LEU A 102 -1.20 19.35 30.40
C LEU A 102 -1.67 20.30 29.28
N TYR A 103 -2.45 21.32 29.63
CA TYR A 103 -2.99 22.27 28.63
C TYR A 103 -1.90 23.16 28.01
N LEU A 104 -0.83 23.46 28.74
CA LEU A 104 0.32 24.15 28.17
C LEU A 104 1.11 23.25 27.24
N ALA A 105 1.26 21.95 27.56
CA ALA A 105 1.91 20.97 26.70
C ALA A 105 1.16 20.83 25.37
N GLU A 106 -0.17 20.68 25.41
CA GLU A 106 -1.03 20.64 24.20
C GLU A 106 -0.90 21.95 23.40
N THR A 107 -0.90 23.10 24.10
CA THR A 107 -0.71 24.41 23.45
C THR A 107 0.67 24.53 22.78
N TYR A 108 1.73 24.02 23.41
CA TYR A 108 3.07 23.97 22.81
C TYR A 108 3.12 23.03 21.61
N LYS A 109 2.49 21.87 21.69
CA LYS A 109 2.39 20.92 20.57
C LYS A 109 1.74 21.58 19.35
N THR A 110 0.59 22.26 19.54
CA THR A 110 -0.08 23.02 18.48
C THR A 110 0.79 24.16 17.92
N ASN A 111 1.64 24.77 18.76
CA ASN A 111 2.58 25.82 18.36
C ASN A 111 3.92 25.26 17.82
N GLU A 112 4.04 23.94 17.60
CA GLU A 112 5.22 23.23 17.09
C GLU A 112 6.47 23.36 17.98
N LYS A 113 6.24 23.53 19.29
CA LYS A 113 7.28 23.60 20.32
C LYS A 113 7.40 22.26 21.05
N PHE A 114 7.77 21.23 20.33
CA PHE A 114 7.71 19.84 20.80
C PHE A 114 8.54 19.57 22.06
N LYS A 115 9.74 20.13 22.15
CA LYS A 115 10.60 20.00 23.35
C LYS A 115 9.96 20.62 24.60
N ASP A 116 9.39 21.81 24.46
CA ASP A 116 8.70 22.49 25.56
C ASP A 116 7.42 21.71 25.94
N ALA A 117 6.74 21.09 24.98
CA ALA A 117 5.57 20.25 25.23
C ALA A 117 5.94 19.02 26.08
N ILE A 118 7.00 18.29 25.70
CA ILE A 118 7.47 17.11 26.42
C ILE A 118 7.83 17.48 27.90
N GLU A 119 8.56 18.57 28.12
CA GLU A 119 8.90 19.04 29.47
C GLU A 119 7.64 19.31 30.31
N CYS A 120 6.60 19.89 29.68
CA CYS A 120 5.33 20.13 30.36
C CYS A 120 4.58 18.83 30.67
N TYR A 121 4.54 17.86 29.77
CA TYR A 121 3.95 16.54 30.05
C TYR A 121 4.70 15.82 31.18
N GLU A 122 6.03 15.87 31.20
CA GLU A 122 6.83 15.29 32.30
C GLU A 122 6.50 15.92 33.66
N ASN A 123 6.30 17.24 33.69
CA ASN A 123 5.90 17.94 34.92
C ASN A 123 4.47 17.57 35.35
N TYR A 124 3.56 17.36 34.35
CA TYR A 124 2.22 16.88 34.65
C TYR A 124 2.23 15.46 35.22
N ILE A 125 2.97 14.52 34.64
CA ILE A 125 3.10 13.12 35.09
C ILE A 125 3.64 13.07 36.56
N LYS A 126 4.60 13.91 36.90
CA LYS A 126 5.12 13.99 38.33
C LYS A 126 4.02 14.33 39.33
N MET A 127 3.00 15.09 38.91
CA MET A 127 1.91 15.53 39.77
C MET A 127 0.68 14.62 39.70
N VAL A 128 0.44 13.99 38.54
CA VAL A 128 -0.72 13.13 38.26
C VAL A 128 -0.25 11.89 37.51
N PRO A 129 0.44 10.94 38.18
CA PRO A 129 1.08 9.80 37.52
C PRO A 129 0.11 8.80 36.90
N ASP A 130 -1.13 8.74 37.40
CA ASP A 130 -2.14 7.79 36.95
C ASP A 130 -2.97 8.29 35.75
N ASP A 131 -2.75 9.54 35.31
CA ASP A 131 -3.45 10.07 34.16
C ASP A 131 -2.76 9.66 32.84
N PRO A 132 -3.39 8.85 31.96
CA PRO A 132 -2.77 8.34 30.72
C PRO A 132 -2.45 9.44 29.70
N ARG A 133 -3.07 10.62 29.80
CA ARG A 133 -2.86 11.73 28.84
C ARG A 133 -1.42 12.26 28.87
N GLY A 134 -0.76 12.21 30.02
CA GLY A 134 0.64 12.62 30.13
C GLY A 134 1.60 11.73 29.34
N PRO A 135 1.70 10.42 29.65
CA PRO A 135 2.52 9.47 28.90
C PRO A 135 2.19 9.42 27.42
N LEU A 136 0.90 9.37 27.06
CA LEU A 136 0.44 9.38 25.68
C LEU A 136 0.86 10.66 24.94
N GLY A 137 0.80 11.81 25.61
CA GLY A 137 1.25 13.09 25.06
C GLY A 137 2.75 13.10 24.72
N ILE A 138 3.60 12.52 25.57
CA ILE A 138 5.05 12.36 25.29
C ILE A 138 5.25 11.40 24.11
N GLU A 139 4.62 10.23 24.14
CA GLU A 139 4.74 9.22 23.09
C GLU A 139 4.42 9.80 21.71
N THR A 140 3.24 10.42 21.58
CA THR A 140 2.77 10.96 20.31
C THR A 140 3.58 12.17 19.86
N THR A 141 3.99 13.05 20.79
CA THR A 141 4.84 14.20 20.45
C THR A 141 6.18 13.78 19.85
N ASN A 142 6.79 12.69 20.35
CA ASN A 142 8.03 12.14 19.83
C ASN A 142 7.86 11.52 18.40
N GLN A 143 6.65 11.18 18.01
CA GLN A 143 6.36 10.59 16.69
C GLN A 143 6.08 11.65 15.61
N ILE A 144 5.77 12.90 15.98
CA ILE A 144 5.33 13.93 15.02
C ILE A 144 6.37 14.20 13.95
N GLU A 145 7.64 14.37 14.32
CA GLU A 145 8.71 14.63 13.35
C GLU A 145 8.83 13.47 12.35
N ALA A 146 8.80 12.22 12.82
CA ALA A 146 8.83 11.04 11.98
C ALA A 146 7.60 10.93 11.05
N TRP A 147 6.42 11.33 11.50
CA TRP A 147 5.22 11.36 10.66
C TRP A 147 5.28 12.46 9.59
N ILE A 148 5.93 13.59 9.86
CA ILE A 148 6.14 14.67 8.88
C ILE A 148 7.21 14.26 7.86
N GLU A 149 8.28 13.59 8.29
CA GLU A 149 9.34 13.11 7.40
C GLU A 149 8.89 11.94 6.52
N ASN A 150 7.95 11.13 7.00
CA ASN A 150 7.37 10.00 6.29
C ASN A 150 5.85 10.17 6.17
N PRO A 151 5.39 11.10 5.34
CA PRO A 151 3.98 11.41 5.19
C PRO A 151 3.21 10.25 4.57
N SER A 152 1.91 10.19 4.85
CA SER A 152 0.99 9.35 4.04
C SER A 152 0.95 9.89 2.60
N ARG A 153 0.43 9.07 1.68
CA ARG A 153 0.38 9.43 0.25
C ARG A 153 -0.69 10.46 -0.10
N TYR A 154 -1.54 10.83 0.84
CA TYR A 154 -2.55 11.84 0.59
C TYR A 154 -1.94 13.21 0.32
N GLU A 155 -2.49 13.91 -0.65
CA GLU A 155 -2.25 15.33 -0.89
C GLU A 155 -3.43 16.13 -0.33
N VAL A 156 -3.14 17.15 0.49
CA VAL A 156 -4.16 17.96 1.17
C VAL A 156 -4.03 19.41 0.71
N THR A 157 -5.07 19.94 0.06
CA THR A 157 -5.07 21.28 -0.54
C THR A 157 -6.19 22.14 0.00
N GLU A 158 -5.88 23.37 0.44
CA GLU A 158 -6.89 24.33 0.90
C GLU A 158 -7.82 24.77 -0.23
N MET A 159 -9.14 24.71 0.00
CA MET A 159 -10.15 25.14 -0.96
C MET A 159 -10.40 26.66 -0.89
N LYS A 160 -9.39 27.45 -1.28
CA LYS A 160 -9.41 28.92 -1.16
C LYS A 160 -10.62 29.61 -1.77
N LYS A 161 -11.23 29.06 -2.83
CA LYS A 161 -12.41 29.62 -3.48
C LYS A 161 -13.70 29.37 -2.70
N ILE A 162 -13.71 28.30 -1.92
CA ILE A 162 -14.82 27.90 -1.06
C ILE A 162 -14.74 28.62 0.29
N ASN A 163 -13.55 28.68 0.88
CA ASN A 163 -13.33 29.21 2.21
C ASN A 163 -13.54 30.74 2.26
N SER A 164 -14.08 31.20 3.38
CA SER A 164 -14.34 32.61 3.67
C SER A 164 -13.32 33.18 4.68
N LYS A 165 -13.63 34.32 5.30
CA LYS A 165 -12.89 34.88 6.40
C LYS A 165 -13.34 34.35 7.77
N ASN A 166 -14.42 33.60 7.80
CA ASN A 166 -15.02 32.97 8.96
C ASN A 166 -14.88 31.43 8.82
N SER A 167 -15.33 30.68 9.82
CA SER A 167 -15.25 29.22 9.77
C SER A 167 -16.12 28.62 8.68
N ASP A 168 -15.52 27.74 7.88
CA ASP A 168 -16.13 26.93 6.84
C ASP A 168 -15.69 25.47 7.07
N TYR A 169 -16.63 24.53 7.27
CA TYR A 169 -16.31 23.18 7.68
C TYR A 169 -17.38 22.15 7.31
N ALA A 170 -17.06 20.86 7.51
CA ALA A 170 -17.95 19.72 7.33
C ALA A 170 -18.64 19.68 5.95
N ALA A 171 -17.83 19.69 4.89
CA ALA A 171 -18.35 19.57 3.53
C ALA A 171 -18.75 18.12 3.20
N THR A 172 -19.88 17.95 2.52
CA THR A 172 -20.35 16.66 2.00
C THR A 172 -20.93 16.79 0.59
N TRP A 173 -20.90 15.70 -0.17
CA TRP A 173 -21.49 15.62 -1.52
C TRP A 173 -23.00 15.66 -1.46
N THR A 174 -23.64 16.32 -2.45
CA THR A 174 -25.10 16.46 -2.50
C THR A 174 -25.78 15.74 -3.66
N ASN A 175 -25.02 15.14 -4.55
CA ASN A 175 -25.53 14.42 -5.71
C ASN A 175 -24.62 13.28 -6.16
N SER A 176 -25.16 12.37 -6.96
CA SER A 176 -24.46 11.19 -7.48
C SER A 176 -23.41 11.49 -8.58
N ASN A 177 -23.36 12.72 -9.09
CA ASN A 177 -22.35 13.17 -10.05
C ASN A 177 -21.09 13.69 -9.34
N PHE A 178 -21.11 13.83 -8.01
CA PHE A 178 -19.99 14.33 -7.18
C PHE A 178 -19.42 15.65 -7.70
N ASN A 179 -20.28 16.55 -8.11
CA ASN A 179 -19.90 17.87 -8.62
C ASN A 179 -20.57 19.02 -7.84
N GLU A 180 -21.21 18.72 -6.73
CA GLU A 180 -21.85 19.69 -5.84
C GLU A 180 -21.63 19.29 -4.39
N ILE A 181 -21.28 20.28 -3.55
CA ILE A 181 -21.11 20.11 -2.11
C ILE A 181 -22.05 21.04 -1.35
N ILE A 182 -22.44 20.58 -0.15
CA ILE A 182 -23.02 21.41 0.90
C ILE A 182 -22.07 21.40 2.10
N PHE A 183 -21.92 22.51 2.76
CA PHE A 183 -21.02 22.65 3.90
C PHE A 183 -21.54 23.69 4.90
N THR A 184 -21.01 23.63 6.10
CA THR A 184 -21.32 24.57 7.18
C THR A 184 -20.46 25.82 7.08
N SER A 185 -21.04 27.00 7.25
CA SER A 185 -20.29 28.25 7.21
C SER A 185 -20.87 29.32 8.14
N SER A 186 -19.97 29.99 8.87
CA SER A 186 -20.29 31.17 9.71
C SER A 186 -20.00 32.50 8.98
N ARG A 187 -20.02 32.49 7.64
CA ARG A 187 -19.75 33.70 6.82
C ARG A 187 -20.83 34.72 6.92
N ALA A 188 -20.46 35.97 6.63
CA ALA A 188 -21.42 37.07 6.59
C ALA A 188 -22.63 36.77 5.64
N GLY A 189 -23.83 37.06 6.11
CA GLY A 189 -25.07 36.75 5.41
C GLY A 189 -25.75 35.46 5.87
N SER A 190 -25.25 34.78 6.91
CA SER A 190 -25.97 33.70 7.59
C SER A 190 -27.29 34.21 8.15
N THR A 191 -28.29 33.32 8.29
CA THR A 191 -29.60 33.60 8.89
C THR A 191 -29.44 33.82 10.40
N GLY A 192 -30.27 34.62 11.03
CA GLY A 192 -30.08 34.99 12.45
C GLY A 192 -29.12 36.17 12.64
N GLY A 193 -29.47 37.07 13.57
CA GLY A 193 -28.78 38.35 13.79
C GLY A 193 -27.75 38.35 14.94
N GLU A 194 -27.61 37.23 15.67
CA GLU A 194 -26.77 37.15 16.86
C GLU A 194 -25.42 36.47 16.57
N LYS A 195 -24.42 36.73 17.45
CA LYS A 195 -23.12 36.09 17.39
C LYS A 195 -23.09 34.81 18.24
N GLU A 196 -22.47 33.80 17.71
CA GLU A 196 -22.20 32.55 18.43
C GLU A 196 -21.24 32.79 19.62
N GLY A 197 -21.61 32.33 20.81
CA GLY A 197 -20.90 32.65 22.03
C GLY A 197 -19.50 32.00 22.14
N ILE A 198 -19.27 30.90 21.47
CA ILE A 198 -17.98 30.15 21.51
C ILE A 198 -16.94 30.94 20.73
N THR A 199 -17.17 31.17 19.46
CA THR A 199 -16.21 31.76 18.51
C THR A 199 -16.39 33.27 18.33
N GLY A 200 -17.59 33.82 18.61
CA GLY A 200 -17.96 35.21 18.31
C GLY A 200 -18.23 35.50 16.85
N GLN A 201 -18.32 34.46 16.03
CA GLN A 201 -18.69 34.54 14.61
C GLN A 201 -20.22 34.59 14.43
N ASP A 202 -20.71 34.75 13.22
CA ASP A 202 -22.14 34.64 12.94
C ASP A 202 -22.56 33.17 13.15
N PHE A 203 -23.86 32.91 13.37
CA PHE A 203 -24.39 31.56 13.45
C PHE A 203 -24.09 30.81 12.14
N ALA A 204 -23.92 29.51 12.25
CA ALA A 204 -23.61 28.70 11.11
C ALA A 204 -24.85 28.35 10.30
N ASP A 205 -24.75 28.46 8.99
CA ASP A 205 -25.71 28.06 7.97
C ASP A 205 -25.10 27.10 6.95
N PHE A 206 -25.95 26.47 6.14
CA PHE A 206 -25.52 25.69 4.99
C PHE A 206 -25.34 26.55 3.76
N TRP A 207 -24.19 26.32 3.12
CA TRP A 207 -23.81 26.92 1.85
C TRP A 207 -23.50 25.82 0.85
N THR A 208 -23.67 26.07 -0.43
CA THR A 208 -23.40 25.10 -1.50
C THR A 208 -22.50 25.72 -2.57
N SER A 209 -21.71 24.84 -3.20
CA SER A 209 -20.91 25.19 -4.37
C SER A 209 -20.92 24.04 -5.36
N LYS A 210 -20.82 24.38 -6.66
CA LYS A 210 -20.85 23.41 -7.76
C LYS A 210 -19.58 23.51 -8.59
N GLN A 211 -19.12 22.37 -9.09
CA GLN A 211 -18.08 22.34 -10.11
C GLN A 211 -18.68 22.55 -11.50
N ASP A 212 -18.00 23.33 -12.31
CA ASP A 212 -18.27 23.45 -13.73
C ASP A 212 -17.69 22.24 -14.52
N ARG A 213 -17.84 22.26 -15.85
CA ARG A 213 -17.32 21.19 -16.73
C ARG A 213 -15.79 21.10 -16.77
N LYS A 214 -15.09 22.12 -16.24
CA LYS A 214 -13.63 22.14 -16.13
C LYS A 214 -13.14 21.71 -14.75
N GLY A 215 -14.06 21.34 -13.84
CA GLY A 215 -13.72 20.98 -12.47
C GLY A 215 -13.55 22.19 -11.54
N GLU A 216 -13.85 23.41 -11.99
CA GLU A 216 -13.68 24.61 -11.18
C GLU A 216 -14.90 24.87 -10.29
N TRP A 217 -14.67 25.06 -9.00
CA TRP A 217 -15.72 25.36 -8.04
C TRP A 217 -16.31 26.76 -8.21
N SER A 218 -17.61 26.90 -8.11
CA SER A 218 -18.32 28.20 -8.10
C SER A 218 -18.10 28.93 -6.77
N THR A 219 -18.37 30.25 -6.76
CA THR A 219 -18.52 30.99 -5.51
C THR A 219 -19.69 30.40 -4.72
N PRO A 220 -19.55 30.13 -3.41
CA PRO A 220 -20.61 29.57 -2.60
C PRO A 220 -21.82 30.46 -2.52
N VAL A 221 -23.02 29.84 -2.53
CA VAL A 221 -24.34 30.50 -2.32
C VAL A 221 -25.06 29.79 -1.18
N LYS A 222 -26.03 30.45 -0.54
CA LYS A 222 -26.87 29.79 0.47
C LYS A 222 -27.51 28.54 -0.11
N ALA A 223 -27.53 27.46 0.65
CA ALA A 223 -28.13 26.19 0.23
C ALA A 223 -29.64 26.24 0.24
N ASP A 224 -30.24 27.14 1.01
CA ASP A 224 -31.70 27.32 1.17
C ASP A 224 -32.00 28.78 1.52
N GLU A 225 -32.83 29.42 0.73
CA GLU A 225 -33.34 30.77 0.99
C GLU A 225 -34.73 30.75 1.65
N GLY A 226 -35.33 29.55 1.77
CA GLY A 226 -36.71 29.37 2.29
C GLY A 226 -36.78 29.02 3.77
N GLU A 227 -35.66 29.14 4.51
CA GLU A 227 -35.56 28.84 5.96
C GLU A 227 -35.98 27.40 6.31
N ASN A 228 -35.89 26.46 5.35
CA ASN A 228 -36.22 25.05 5.59
C ASN A 228 -35.12 24.31 6.35
N ILE A 229 -33.86 24.59 5.99
CA ILE A 229 -32.66 23.99 6.61
C ILE A 229 -31.75 25.03 7.29
N ASN A 230 -31.73 26.29 6.81
CA ASN A 230 -31.08 27.43 7.43
C ASN A 230 -32.10 28.25 8.22
N THR A 231 -31.87 28.44 9.53
CA THR A 231 -32.81 29.14 10.43
C THR A 231 -32.10 30.18 11.28
N ASP A 232 -32.83 30.83 12.21
CA ASP A 232 -32.21 31.71 13.21
C ASP A 232 -31.32 30.96 14.24
N ASP A 233 -31.38 29.63 14.25
CA ASP A 233 -30.52 28.74 15.02
C ASP A 233 -29.21 28.46 14.28
N SER A 234 -28.25 27.81 14.96
CA SER A 234 -27.02 27.37 14.32
C SER A 234 -27.22 26.00 13.65
N ASP A 235 -27.19 25.97 12.33
CA ASP A 235 -27.39 24.78 11.50
C ASP A 235 -26.04 24.33 10.90
N GLY A 236 -25.62 23.06 11.15
CA GLY A 236 -24.31 22.61 10.72
C GLY A 236 -24.14 21.10 10.65
N THR A 237 -22.94 20.67 10.26
CA THR A 237 -22.51 19.26 10.16
C THR A 237 -23.43 18.40 9.29
N PRO A 238 -23.54 18.73 8.00
CA PRO A 238 -24.43 18.06 7.07
C PRO A 238 -23.93 16.65 6.72
N PHE A 239 -24.84 15.70 6.63
CA PHE A 239 -24.65 14.35 6.10
C PHE A 239 -25.76 14.02 5.11
N MET A 240 -25.40 13.68 3.87
CA MET A 240 -26.37 13.21 2.86
C MET A 240 -26.44 11.68 2.91
N ASN A 241 -27.66 11.14 2.86
CA ASN A 241 -27.84 9.69 2.70
C ASN A 241 -27.28 9.19 1.36
N SER A 242 -27.11 7.88 1.21
CA SER A 242 -26.44 7.23 0.08
C SER A 242 -27.06 7.53 -1.29
N ASN A 243 -28.36 7.85 -1.34
CA ASN A 243 -29.08 8.19 -2.58
C ASN A 243 -29.33 9.71 -2.76
N TYR A 244 -28.74 10.56 -1.91
CA TYR A 244 -28.79 12.03 -1.96
C TYR A 244 -30.18 12.63 -1.91
N THR A 245 -31.14 11.96 -1.25
CA THR A 245 -32.54 12.40 -1.12
C THR A 245 -32.90 12.93 0.26
N LYS A 246 -32.02 12.72 1.27
CA LYS A 246 -32.21 13.24 2.63
C LYS A 246 -30.92 13.85 3.16
N LEU A 247 -31.05 15.01 3.78
CA LEU A 247 -29.99 15.70 4.52
C LEU A 247 -30.24 15.50 6.01
N TYR A 248 -29.32 14.88 6.70
CA TYR A 248 -29.23 14.81 8.16
C TYR A 248 -28.23 15.85 8.64
N PHE A 249 -28.51 16.54 9.74
CA PHE A 249 -27.65 17.61 10.24
C PHE A 249 -27.89 17.94 11.70
N THR A 250 -27.02 18.75 12.28
CA THR A 250 -27.15 19.24 13.66
C THR A 250 -27.76 20.65 13.65
N ARG A 251 -28.74 20.87 14.50
CA ARG A 251 -29.31 22.21 14.83
C ARG A 251 -29.11 22.47 16.31
N CYS A 252 -28.47 23.58 16.66
CA CYS A 252 -28.27 24.04 18.03
C CYS A 252 -29.00 25.36 18.25
N GLU A 253 -29.87 25.40 19.25
CA GLU A 253 -30.68 26.60 19.53
C GLU A 253 -29.81 27.83 19.80
N ALA A 254 -30.18 28.92 19.15
CA ALA A 254 -29.57 30.24 19.29
C ALA A 254 -29.94 30.90 20.63
N GLY A 255 -29.05 31.78 21.15
CA GLY A 255 -29.32 32.74 22.22
C GLY A 255 -28.64 32.54 23.54
N ALA A 256 -28.61 33.60 24.37
CA ALA A 256 -27.95 33.68 25.66
C ALA A 256 -28.55 32.77 26.74
N HIS A 257 -29.66 32.16 26.48
CA HIS A 257 -30.42 31.30 27.38
C HIS A 257 -30.66 29.92 26.74
N ARG A 258 -29.62 29.20 26.33
CA ARG A 258 -29.74 27.82 25.88
C ARG A 258 -30.51 26.98 26.90
N LYS A 259 -31.82 26.82 26.68
CA LYS A 259 -32.65 25.92 27.49
C LYS A 259 -32.75 24.53 26.87
N ASN A 260 -32.52 24.44 25.56
CA ASN A 260 -32.56 23.18 24.82
C ASN A 260 -31.17 22.94 24.19
N GLY A 261 -30.72 21.68 24.14
CA GLY A 261 -29.45 21.28 23.58
C GLY A 261 -29.37 21.40 22.05
N CYS A 262 -28.46 20.64 21.47
CA CYS A 262 -28.40 20.43 20.02
C CYS A 262 -29.20 19.17 19.64
N LYS A 263 -29.83 19.18 18.45
CA LYS A 263 -30.63 18.06 17.94
C LYS A 263 -30.18 17.65 16.54
N ILE A 264 -30.31 16.38 16.25
CA ILE A 264 -30.20 15.90 14.86
C ILE A 264 -31.49 16.13 14.13
N MET A 265 -31.41 16.75 12.96
CA MET A 265 -32.52 17.09 12.09
C MET A 265 -32.45 16.31 10.78
N VAL A 266 -33.57 16.13 10.11
CA VAL A 266 -33.64 15.56 8.77
C VAL A 266 -34.54 16.40 7.86
N ALA A 267 -34.08 16.68 6.63
CA ALA A 267 -34.85 17.32 5.57
C ALA A 267 -34.81 16.46 4.30
N SER A 268 -35.91 16.32 3.61
CA SER A 268 -35.96 15.66 2.30
C SER A 268 -35.51 16.61 1.20
N LYS A 269 -34.78 16.09 0.19
CA LYS A 269 -34.32 16.83 -1.00
C LYS A 269 -35.09 16.35 -2.24
N SER A 270 -35.70 17.26 -2.97
CA SER A 270 -36.38 16.96 -4.21
C SER A 270 -36.21 18.12 -5.21
N GLY A 271 -35.81 17.81 -6.45
CA GLY A 271 -35.58 18.83 -7.48
C GLY A 271 -34.54 19.90 -7.12
N GLY A 272 -33.64 19.63 -6.19
CA GLY A 272 -32.65 20.59 -5.69
C GLY A 272 -33.08 21.44 -4.49
N ALA A 273 -34.36 21.40 -4.09
CA ALA A 273 -34.92 22.10 -2.93
C ALA A 273 -35.04 21.16 -1.72
N PHE A 274 -34.92 21.72 -0.52
CA PHE A 274 -35.11 21.02 0.74
C PHE A 274 -36.48 21.26 1.33
N SER A 275 -37.10 20.23 1.93
CA SER A 275 -38.30 20.38 2.76
C SER A 275 -37.94 20.99 4.12
N SER A 276 -38.94 21.53 4.84
CA SER A 276 -38.73 21.93 6.23
C SER A 276 -38.21 20.77 7.06
N ALA A 277 -37.10 21.03 7.79
CA ALA A 277 -36.43 20.03 8.59
C ALA A 277 -37.25 19.60 9.81
N LYS A 278 -37.19 18.32 10.15
CA LYS A 278 -37.83 17.71 11.32
C LYS A 278 -36.78 17.08 12.23
N PRO A 279 -36.98 17.10 13.57
CA PRO A 279 -36.12 16.36 14.47
C PRO A 279 -36.10 14.85 14.13
N VAL A 280 -34.94 14.23 14.20
CA VAL A 280 -34.81 12.77 14.16
C VAL A 280 -35.21 12.24 15.54
N GLU A 281 -36.22 11.36 15.57
CA GLU A 281 -36.67 10.75 16.81
C GLU A 281 -35.70 9.63 17.24
N ILE A 282 -35.07 9.78 18.42
CA ILE A 282 -34.16 8.82 19.05
C ILE A 282 -34.65 8.56 20.47
N ALA A 283 -34.93 7.30 20.79
CA ALA A 283 -35.45 6.94 22.11
C ALA A 283 -34.47 7.34 23.23
N THR A 284 -35.01 7.86 24.35
CA THR A 284 -34.22 8.29 25.52
C THR A 284 -33.18 9.43 25.30
N VAL A 285 -33.26 10.12 24.17
CA VAL A 285 -32.54 11.40 23.98
C VAL A 285 -33.46 12.52 24.46
N ASP A 286 -33.03 13.26 25.49
CA ASP A 286 -33.78 14.39 26.02
C ASP A 286 -33.54 15.65 25.17
N THR A 287 -34.45 16.60 25.29
CA THR A 287 -34.35 17.92 24.67
C THR A 287 -33.18 18.75 25.18
N LEU A 288 -32.60 18.35 26.34
CA LEU A 288 -31.45 19.00 26.96
C LEU A 288 -30.10 18.33 26.55
N ASP A 289 -30.16 17.15 25.96
CA ASP A 289 -28.96 16.46 25.47
C ASP A 289 -28.31 17.25 24.33
N ILE A 290 -26.98 17.28 24.30
CA ILE A 290 -26.20 17.85 23.19
C ILE A 290 -25.85 16.68 22.27
N VAL A 291 -26.63 16.50 21.22
CA VAL A 291 -26.41 15.46 20.20
C VAL A 291 -26.16 16.08 18.84
N GLY A 292 -25.23 15.55 18.09
CA GLY A 292 -24.91 16.11 16.78
C GLY A 292 -23.96 15.24 15.96
N HIS A 293 -23.47 15.79 14.87
CA HIS A 293 -22.55 15.15 13.94
C HIS A 293 -23.05 13.78 13.44
N PRO A 294 -24.23 13.73 12.79
CA PRO A 294 -24.81 12.46 12.35
C PRO A 294 -24.07 11.85 11.17
N THR A 295 -23.98 10.51 11.16
CA THR A 295 -23.69 9.69 9.97
C THR A 295 -24.52 8.40 10.04
N LEU A 296 -24.94 7.87 8.90
CA LEU A 296 -25.80 6.70 8.83
C LEU A 296 -25.16 5.59 7.97
N SER A 297 -25.57 4.35 8.23
CA SER A 297 -25.31 3.23 7.33
C SER A 297 -26.01 3.44 5.96
N GLY A 298 -25.53 2.75 4.93
CA GLY A 298 -26.04 2.88 3.57
C GLY A 298 -27.54 2.55 3.43
N ASP A 299 -28.07 1.69 4.30
CA ASP A 299 -29.49 1.32 4.40
C ASP A 299 -30.32 2.26 5.30
N GLU A 300 -29.70 3.25 5.92
CA GLU A 300 -30.28 4.19 6.89
C GLU A 300 -30.80 3.51 8.19
N LEU A 301 -30.37 2.29 8.53
CA LEU A 301 -30.88 1.60 9.73
C LEU A 301 -30.03 1.83 10.97
N ILE A 302 -28.79 2.28 10.81
CA ILE A 302 -27.84 2.53 11.90
C ILE A 302 -27.43 4.01 11.85
N LEU A 303 -27.62 4.72 12.95
CA LEU A 303 -27.21 6.12 13.12
C LEU A 303 -26.06 6.19 14.13
N TYR A 304 -24.93 6.71 13.70
CA TYR A 304 -23.83 7.10 14.56
C TYR A 304 -23.87 8.62 14.79
N PHE A 305 -23.60 9.05 16.01
CA PHE A 305 -23.62 10.46 16.36
C PHE A 305 -22.74 10.74 17.58
N SER A 306 -22.32 11.98 17.76
CA SER A 306 -21.56 12.43 18.92
C SER A 306 -22.48 13.03 19.96
N ALA A 307 -22.29 12.66 21.24
CA ALA A 307 -23.06 13.21 22.34
C ALA A 307 -22.30 13.19 23.68
N GLU A 308 -22.54 14.25 24.50
CA GLU A 308 -22.12 14.31 25.90
C GLU A 308 -23.30 13.78 26.76
N ARG A 309 -23.22 12.51 27.21
CA ARG A 309 -24.30 11.82 27.91
C ARG A 309 -23.81 11.00 29.07
N LYS A 310 -24.69 10.77 30.07
CA LYS A 310 -24.41 9.87 31.19
C LYS A 310 -24.10 8.44 30.69
N GLY A 311 -22.99 7.90 31.14
CA GLY A 311 -22.50 6.58 30.74
C GLY A 311 -21.49 6.62 29.59
N GLY A 312 -21.03 7.82 29.20
CA GLY A 312 -19.87 8.03 28.34
C GLY A 312 -18.55 7.85 29.09
N PHE A 313 -17.47 7.87 28.36
CA PHE A 313 -16.09 7.70 28.88
C PHE A 313 -15.43 9.05 29.20
N GLY A 314 -15.83 10.12 28.52
CA GLY A 314 -15.19 11.42 28.69
C GLY A 314 -16.08 12.62 28.40
N GLY A 315 -15.64 13.43 27.45
CA GLY A 315 -16.39 14.59 26.96
C GLY A 315 -17.53 14.15 26.05
N LYS A 316 -17.40 14.36 24.75
CA LYS A 316 -18.32 13.82 23.76
C LYS A 316 -17.86 12.47 23.28
N ASP A 317 -18.72 11.48 23.36
CA ASP A 317 -18.48 10.13 22.86
C ASP A 317 -19.27 9.89 21.57
N ILE A 318 -18.87 8.89 20.79
CA ILE A 318 -19.66 8.35 19.69
C ILE A 318 -20.63 7.32 20.23
N TRP A 319 -21.91 7.56 19.93
CA TRP A 319 -23.04 6.71 20.25
C TRP A 319 -23.67 6.16 18.99
N VAL A 320 -24.31 5.01 19.10
CA VAL A 320 -24.99 4.36 17.99
C VAL A 320 -26.42 4.02 18.38
N ALA A 321 -27.37 4.27 17.45
CA ALA A 321 -28.77 3.90 17.58
C ALA A 321 -29.23 3.15 16.34
N THR A 322 -30.11 2.17 16.49
CA THR A 322 -30.61 1.34 15.39
C THR A 322 -32.13 1.45 15.26
N ARG A 323 -32.66 1.21 14.07
CA ARG A 323 -34.09 1.11 13.76
C ARG A 323 -34.36 -0.05 12.82
N LYS A 324 -35.59 -0.54 12.78
CA LYS A 324 -35.98 -1.69 11.94
C LYS A 324 -36.27 -1.29 10.48
N SER A 325 -36.71 -0.07 10.25
CA SER A 325 -36.96 0.47 8.91
C SER A 325 -36.68 1.99 8.85
N ALA A 326 -36.41 2.50 7.67
CA ALA A 326 -36.08 3.91 7.45
C ALA A 326 -37.20 4.92 7.82
N ASN A 327 -38.40 4.44 8.10
CA ASN A 327 -39.57 5.27 8.49
C ASN A 327 -39.86 5.21 10.00
N GLU A 328 -39.14 4.41 10.76
CA GLU A 328 -39.30 4.27 12.21
C GLU A 328 -38.34 5.17 12.98
N ALA A 329 -38.68 5.46 14.23
CA ALA A 329 -37.80 6.12 15.20
C ALA A 329 -36.59 5.20 15.54
N PHE A 330 -35.45 5.81 15.85
CA PHE A 330 -34.32 5.09 16.36
C PHE A 330 -34.54 4.61 17.80
N GLY A 331 -34.09 3.40 18.09
CA GLY A 331 -34.11 2.82 19.41
C GLY A 331 -33.20 3.53 20.40
N ARG A 332 -33.03 2.94 21.60
CA ARG A 332 -32.15 3.46 22.65
C ARG A 332 -30.69 3.42 22.18
N PRO A 333 -29.98 4.55 22.25
CA PRO A 333 -28.56 4.59 21.93
C PRO A 333 -27.69 3.79 22.91
N PHE A 334 -26.63 3.21 22.41
CA PHE A 334 -25.56 2.61 23.21
C PHE A 334 -24.22 3.26 22.86
N ASN A 335 -23.33 3.36 23.83
CA ASN A 335 -21.97 3.87 23.65
C ASN A 335 -21.15 2.86 22.82
N LEU A 336 -20.31 3.38 21.91
CA LEU A 336 -19.53 2.52 21.00
C LEU A 336 -18.35 1.79 21.70
N GLY A 337 -18.12 2.08 22.99
CA GLY A 337 -17.14 1.38 23.82
C GLY A 337 -15.75 2.00 23.83
N GLU A 338 -14.90 1.47 24.70
CA GLU A 338 -13.55 1.98 25.03
C GLU A 338 -12.53 1.88 23.88
N ASN A 339 -12.78 1.05 22.87
CA ASN A 339 -11.93 1.02 21.70
C ASN A 339 -12.04 2.31 20.89
N ILE A 340 -13.24 2.90 20.84
CA ILE A 340 -13.53 4.11 20.04
C ILE A 340 -13.54 5.36 20.92
N ASN A 341 -14.14 5.29 22.12
CA ASN A 341 -14.35 6.44 23.00
C ASN A 341 -13.29 6.51 24.09
N THR A 342 -12.88 7.73 24.44
CA THR A 342 -11.83 8.01 25.43
C THR A 342 -12.29 8.99 26.49
N ALA A 343 -11.38 9.43 27.36
CA ALA A 343 -11.63 10.55 28.27
C ALA A 343 -11.68 11.92 27.57
N GLY A 344 -11.37 11.99 26.28
CA GLY A 344 -11.44 13.18 25.44
C GLY A 344 -12.80 13.41 24.80
N ASP A 345 -12.77 14.07 23.66
CA ASP A 345 -13.91 14.24 22.76
C ASP A 345 -13.72 13.35 21.52
N GLU A 346 -14.72 12.55 21.18
CA GLU A 346 -14.85 11.84 19.93
C GLU A 346 -16.03 12.45 19.14
N VAL A 347 -15.70 13.03 17.98
CA VAL A 347 -16.64 13.85 17.22
C VAL A 347 -16.54 13.58 15.71
N PHE A 348 -17.54 14.06 14.95
CA PHE A 348 -17.62 13.94 13.49
C PHE A 348 -17.44 12.50 12.98
N PRO A 349 -18.22 11.54 13.48
CA PRO A 349 -18.18 10.20 12.90
C PRO A 349 -18.58 10.25 11.42
N TYR A 350 -17.88 9.48 10.60
CA TYR A 350 -18.17 9.26 9.19
C TYR A 350 -18.03 7.78 8.86
N LEU A 351 -19.12 7.12 8.52
CA LEU A 351 -19.14 5.71 8.16
C LEU A 351 -18.93 5.54 6.65
N ARG A 352 -17.88 4.82 6.27
CA ARG A 352 -17.56 4.51 4.87
C ARG A 352 -17.78 3.02 4.60
N ASN A 353 -18.56 2.71 3.53
CA ASN A 353 -18.84 1.33 3.09
C ASN A 353 -19.40 0.40 4.19
N ASP A 354 -20.04 0.96 5.20
CA ASP A 354 -20.61 0.26 6.37
C ASP A 354 -19.60 -0.57 7.20
N THR A 355 -18.31 -0.47 6.89
CA THR A 355 -17.24 -1.28 7.53
C THR A 355 -16.11 -0.46 8.12
N THR A 356 -16.01 0.81 7.77
CA THR A 356 -14.92 1.68 8.21
C THR A 356 -15.48 2.96 8.81
N LEU A 357 -15.19 3.19 10.09
CA LEU A 357 -15.58 4.39 10.82
C LEU A 357 -14.38 5.34 10.88
N TYR A 358 -14.55 6.54 10.32
CA TYR A 358 -13.65 7.66 10.56
C TYR A 358 -14.28 8.56 11.63
N PHE A 359 -13.45 9.14 12.47
CA PHE A 359 -13.90 10.12 13.48
C PHE A 359 -12.73 11.00 13.89
N SER A 360 -13.03 12.10 14.58
CA SER A 360 -12.01 13.00 15.10
C SER A 360 -11.97 12.92 16.60
N SER A 361 -10.76 12.83 17.17
CA SER A 361 -10.55 12.73 18.61
C SER A 361 -9.35 13.53 19.08
N ASN A 362 -9.45 14.04 20.31
CA ASN A 362 -8.34 14.62 21.08
C ASN A 362 -7.88 13.71 22.23
N GLY A 363 -8.48 12.52 22.38
CA GLY A 363 -8.21 11.59 23.46
C GLY A 363 -7.33 10.40 23.10
N HIS A 364 -7.27 9.99 21.81
CA HIS A 364 -6.45 8.88 21.34
C HIS A 364 -4.96 9.21 21.17
N GLY A 365 -4.60 10.47 21.37
CA GLY A 365 -3.25 10.96 21.11
C GLY A 365 -2.99 11.16 19.62
N GLY A 366 -2.38 12.28 19.27
CA GLY A 366 -2.19 12.64 17.85
C GLY A 366 -1.19 13.78 17.68
N MET A 367 -1.26 14.40 16.50
CA MET A 367 -0.37 15.50 16.14
C MET A 367 -0.79 16.83 16.75
N GLY A 368 -2.10 17.06 16.88
CA GLY A 368 -2.68 18.34 17.23
C GLY A 368 -3.70 18.30 18.35
N GLY A 369 -4.76 19.04 18.16
CA GLY A 369 -5.95 19.04 18.99
C GLY A 369 -6.87 17.87 18.61
N LEU A 370 -7.84 18.10 17.72
CA LEU A 370 -8.60 17.03 17.09
C LEU A 370 -7.77 16.45 15.95
N ASP A 371 -7.60 15.13 15.95
CA ASP A 371 -6.98 14.37 14.86
C ASP A 371 -7.99 13.37 14.28
N ILE A 372 -7.91 13.08 12.99
CA ILE A 372 -8.77 12.11 12.31
C ILE A 372 -8.20 10.71 12.49
N PHE A 373 -9.04 9.79 12.97
CA PHE A 373 -8.74 8.38 13.16
C PHE A 373 -9.64 7.53 12.28
N MET A 374 -9.20 6.30 12.02
CA MET A 374 -9.93 5.27 11.28
C MET A 374 -9.98 3.99 12.10
N ALA A 375 -11.15 3.38 12.23
CA ALA A 375 -11.35 2.05 12.79
C ALA A 375 -12.15 1.19 11.81
N THR A 376 -11.85 -0.11 11.76
CA THR A 376 -12.58 -1.08 10.94
C THR A 376 -13.35 -2.03 11.84
N ILE A 377 -14.51 -2.48 11.36
CA ILE A 377 -15.33 -3.48 12.05
C ILE A 377 -14.92 -4.88 11.60
N ASP A 378 -14.80 -5.82 12.55
CA ASP A 378 -14.50 -7.22 12.24
C ASP A 378 -15.76 -8.00 11.84
N THR A 379 -15.61 -9.25 11.42
CA THR A 379 -16.73 -10.12 11.05
C THR A 379 -17.65 -10.48 12.21
N ALA A 380 -17.23 -10.25 13.46
CA ALA A 380 -18.05 -10.44 14.66
C ALA A 380 -18.81 -9.17 15.06
N GLY A 381 -18.61 -8.06 14.36
CA GLY A 381 -19.27 -6.79 14.64
C GLY A 381 -18.54 -5.91 15.67
N ASN A 382 -17.28 -6.19 16.00
CA ASN A 382 -16.51 -5.39 16.94
C ASN A 382 -15.62 -4.38 16.20
N TRP A 383 -15.59 -3.15 16.71
CA TRP A 383 -14.67 -2.12 16.21
C TRP A 383 -13.24 -2.39 16.69
N GLY A 384 -12.31 -2.40 15.74
CA GLY A 384 -10.88 -2.52 16.01
C GLY A 384 -10.31 -1.26 16.66
N LYS A 385 -9.03 -1.33 17.06
CA LYS A 385 -8.30 -0.19 17.61
C LYS A 385 -8.14 0.91 16.55
N PRO A 386 -8.44 2.18 16.87
CA PRO A 386 -8.31 3.28 15.92
C PRO A 386 -6.86 3.54 15.49
N VAL A 387 -6.69 3.90 14.22
CA VAL A 387 -5.42 4.25 13.60
C VAL A 387 -5.44 5.72 13.21
N ASN A 388 -4.45 6.49 13.65
CA ASN A 388 -4.29 7.89 13.27
C ASN A 388 -3.91 8.00 11.79
N LEU A 389 -4.55 8.89 11.01
CA LEU A 389 -4.29 9.06 9.58
C LEU A 389 -2.93 9.73 9.28
N LYS A 390 -2.25 10.26 10.29
CA LYS A 390 -0.93 10.91 10.21
C LYS A 390 -0.91 12.12 9.26
N TYR A 391 0.29 12.70 9.11
CA TYR A 391 0.51 13.79 8.17
C TYR A 391 0.43 13.28 6.70
N PRO A 392 -0.16 14.03 5.76
CA PRO A 392 -0.73 15.38 5.89
C PRO A 392 -2.23 15.43 6.25
N MET A 393 -2.90 14.28 6.42
CA MET A 393 -4.32 14.27 6.81
C MET A 393 -4.50 14.93 8.16
N ASN A 394 -3.66 14.61 9.15
CA ASN A 394 -3.57 15.29 10.42
C ASN A 394 -2.40 16.28 10.45
N SER A 395 -2.51 17.29 11.29
CA SER A 395 -1.53 18.35 11.52
C SER A 395 -1.39 18.68 13.02
N THR A 396 -0.57 19.67 13.35
CA THR A 396 -0.48 20.18 14.75
C THR A 396 -1.68 21.02 15.17
N SER A 397 -2.69 21.17 14.32
CA SER A 397 -3.94 21.92 14.57
C SER A 397 -5.11 20.96 14.82
N ASP A 398 -6.34 21.45 14.76
CA ASP A 398 -7.54 20.60 14.74
C ASP A 398 -7.81 20.13 13.29
N ASP A 399 -8.00 18.82 13.11
CA ASP A 399 -8.32 18.18 11.85
C ASP A 399 -9.57 17.29 12.03
N PHE A 400 -10.65 17.53 11.26
CA PHE A 400 -11.94 16.94 11.55
C PHE A 400 -12.90 16.89 10.35
N ALA A 401 -14.05 16.25 10.54
CA ALA A 401 -15.17 16.21 9.58
C ALA A 401 -14.77 15.73 8.19
N ILE A 402 -14.16 14.54 8.12
CA ILE A 402 -13.78 13.91 6.85
C ILE A 402 -15.00 13.39 6.08
N CYS A 403 -14.98 13.52 4.76
CA CYS A 403 -15.99 12.96 3.86
C CYS A 403 -15.30 12.48 2.58
N PHE A 404 -15.42 11.19 2.25
CA PHE A 404 -14.84 10.61 1.04
C PHE A 404 -15.78 10.65 -0.16
N HIS A 405 -15.20 10.61 -1.34
CA HIS A 405 -15.91 10.15 -2.54
C HIS A 405 -16.20 8.64 -2.39
N PRO A 406 -17.38 8.12 -2.75
CA PRO A 406 -17.75 6.73 -2.46
C PRO A 406 -16.81 5.67 -3.03
N THR A 407 -16.22 5.92 -4.21
CA THR A 407 -15.42 4.93 -4.95
C THR A 407 -13.96 5.36 -5.19
N GLN A 408 -13.55 6.54 -4.72
CA GLN A 408 -12.21 7.08 -4.94
C GLN A 408 -11.60 7.53 -3.62
N GLU A 409 -10.28 7.49 -3.53
CA GLU A 409 -9.52 7.95 -2.37
C GLU A 409 -9.30 9.46 -2.44
N ARG A 410 -10.39 10.21 -2.43
CA ARG A 410 -10.43 11.68 -2.41
C ARG A 410 -11.67 12.17 -1.70
N GLY A 411 -11.62 13.41 -1.23
CA GLY A 411 -12.76 13.98 -0.51
C GLY A 411 -12.47 15.31 0.13
N PHE A 412 -13.16 15.59 1.22
CA PHE A 412 -13.03 16.84 1.97
C PHE A 412 -12.78 16.55 3.43
N MET A 413 -12.02 17.43 4.04
CA MET A 413 -11.83 17.49 5.49
C MET A 413 -11.81 18.94 5.95
N SER A 414 -11.93 19.16 7.24
CA SER A 414 -11.87 20.48 7.84
C SER A 414 -10.65 20.60 8.73
N SER A 415 -10.01 21.77 8.73
CA SER A 415 -8.87 22.05 9.60
C SER A 415 -8.73 23.56 9.86
N ASN A 416 -8.20 23.89 11.05
CA ASN A 416 -7.80 25.27 11.37
C ASN A 416 -6.30 25.50 11.19
N ARG A 417 -5.59 24.59 10.48
CA ARG A 417 -4.16 24.68 10.16
C ARG A 417 -3.81 25.95 9.37
N GLY A 418 -2.61 26.46 9.58
CA GLY A 418 -2.00 27.48 8.73
C GLY A 418 -2.46 28.92 8.91
N ASN A 419 -3.63 29.21 9.52
CA ASN A 419 -4.15 30.57 9.56
C ASN A 419 -3.91 31.32 10.91
N GLY A 420 -3.57 30.62 11.98
CA GLY A 420 -3.28 31.19 13.30
C GLY A 420 -4.43 31.98 13.93
N ARG A 421 -5.63 31.91 13.39
CA ARG A 421 -6.83 32.65 13.82
C ARG A 421 -7.85 31.75 14.52
N GLY A 422 -7.66 30.43 14.56
CA GLY A 422 -8.63 29.45 15.03
C GLY A 422 -9.89 29.41 14.15
N ILE A 423 -9.73 29.66 12.86
CA ILE A 423 -10.82 29.64 11.86
C ILE A 423 -10.68 28.32 11.10
N ASP A 424 -11.79 27.61 11.00
CA ASP A 424 -11.83 26.33 10.28
C ASP A 424 -11.96 26.58 8.79
N ASN A 425 -11.22 25.86 8.00
CA ASN A 425 -11.24 25.88 6.55
C ASN A 425 -11.49 24.45 6.00
N ILE A 426 -12.13 24.38 4.85
CA ILE A 426 -12.32 23.15 4.10
C ILE A 426 -11.07 22.90 3.26
N TYR A 427 -10.57 21.67 3.31
CA TYR A 427 -9.48 21.14 2.51
C TYR A 427 -10.01 20.03 1.61
N TYR A 428 -9.55 19.98 0.39
CA TYR A 428 -9.69 18.83 -0.48
C TYR A 428 -8.49 17.92 -0.26
N PHE A 429 -8.73 16.63 -0.18
CA PHE A 429 -7.68 15.63 -0.15
C PHE A 429 -7.87 14.61 -1.26
N GLU A 430 -6.77 14.09 -1.78
CA GLU A 430 -6.76 12.96 -2.69
C GLU A 430 -5.51 12.11 -2.46
N GLU A 431 -5.65 10.81 -2.66
CA GLU A 431 -4.52 9.90 -2.74
C GLU A 431 -4.16 9.71 -4.22
N PRO A 432 -3.04 10.29 -4.70
CA PRO A 432 -2.63 10.14 -6.08
C PRO A 432 -2.46 8.67 -6.46
N GLN A 433 -2.93 8.30 -7.63
CA GLN A 433 -2.66 6.97 -8.16
C GLN A 433 -1.15 6.78 -8.32
N ILE A 434 -0.67 5.63 -7.84
CA ILE A 434 0.73 5.25 -8.09
C ILE A 434 0.87 4.97 -9.58
N LYS A 435 1.81 5.65 -10.20
CA LYS A 435 2.13 5.56 -11.61
C LYS A 435 3.57 5.12 -11.78
N PHE A 436 3.77 4.23 -12.71
CA PHE A 436 5.10 3.77 -13.09
C PHE A 436 5.31 4.04 -14.57
N THR A 437 6.48 4.57 -14.91
CA THR A 437 6.93 4.68 -16.29
C THR A 437 8.24 3.92 -16.44
N PHE A 438 8.54 3.47 -17.64
CA PHE A 438 9.79 2.82 -17.93
C PHE A 438 10.39 3.37 -19.21
N SER A 439 11.62 3.81 -19.15
CA SER A 439 12.39 4.20 -20.31
C SER A 439 13.73 3.48 -20.34
N GLY A 440 14.21 3.20 -21.53
CA GLY A 440 15.49 2.57 -21.68
C GLY A 440 16.20 2.95 -22.96
N THR A 441 17.51 2.74 -22.97
CA THR A 441 18.37 2.94 -24.13
C THR A 441 19.17 1.68 -24.38
N VAL A 442 19.19 1.24 -25.66
CA VAL A 442 19.88 0.02 -26.09
C VAL A 442 21.09 0.40 -26.91
N LYS A 443 22.25 -0.16 -26.55
CA LYS A 443 23.55 0.04 -27.22
C LYS A 443 24.17 -1.31 -27.62
N ASP A 444 25.06 -1.27 -28.56
CA ASP A 444 25.95 -2.40 -28.89
C ASP A 444 27.08 -2.49 -27.87
N GLU A 445 27.30 -3.69 -27.30
CA GLU A 445 28.30 -3.92 -26.23
C GLU A 445 29.73 -3.54 -26.65
N ASN A 446 30.10 -3.79 -27.93
CA ASN A 446 31.46 -3.58 -28.42
C ASN A 446 31.72 -2.16 -28.90
N THR A 447 30.75 -1.56 -29.58
CA THR A 447 30.93 -0.28 -30.26
C THR A 447 30.31 0.90 -29.51
N LEU A 448 29.44 0.61 -28.52
CA LEU A 448 28.63 1.56 -27.75
C LEU A 448 27.70 2.42 -28.62
N GLN A 449 27.52 2.03 -29.89
CA GLN A 449 26.57 2.67 -30.80
C GLN A 449 25.14 2.31 -30.42
N TYR A 450 24.21 3.23 -30.66
CA TYR A 450 22.79 2.98 -30.40
C TYR A 450 22.22 1.92 -31.32
N VAL A 451 21.45 0.99 -30.78
CA VAL A 451 20.79 -0.08 -31.53
C VAL A 451 19.35 0.32 -31.83
N SER A 452 19.09 0.69 -33.08
CA SER A 452 17.74 1.04 -33.53
C SER A 452 16.93 -0.20 -33.92
N ASN A 453 15.59 -0.08 -33.85
CA ASN A 453 14.64 -1.10 -34.27
C ASN A 453 14.87 -2.47 -33.56
N ALA A 454 15.38 -2.47 -32.33
CA ALA A 454 15.37 -3.63 -31.45
C ALA A 454 13.97 -3.80 -30.84
N THR A 455 13.46 -5.01 -30.82
CA THR A 455 12.17 -5.33 -30.20
C THR A 455 12.37 -5.46 -28.70
N VAL A 456 11.65 -4.66 -27.92
CA VAL A 456 11.62 -4.70 -26.46
C VAL A 456 10.26 -5.23 -26.03
N ARG A 457 10.26 -6.32 -25.27
CA ARG A 457 9.04 -6.98 -24.77
C ARG A 457 9.11 -7.12 -23.27
N PHE A 458 8.03 -6.76 -22.57
CA PHE A 458 7.82 -6.96 -21.15
C PHE A 458 6.68 -7.94 -20.93
N VAL A 459 6.89 -8.89 -20.02
CA VAL A 459 5.88 -9.86 -19.58
C VAL A 459 5.73 -9.71 -18.08
N GLY A 460 4.57 -9.23 -17.64
CA GLY A 460 4.26 -9.04 -16.23
C GLY A 460 3.84 -10.33 -15.53
N SER A 461 4.17 -10.47 -14.25
CA SER A 461 3.70 -11.56 -13.39
C SER A 461 2.18 -11.59 -13.22
N ASP A 462 1.50 -10.50 -13.57
CA ASP A 462 0.05 -10.34 -13.61
C ASP A 462 -0.57 -10.80 -14.96
N GLY A 463 0.25 -11.32 -15.88
CA GLY A 463 -0.16 -11.73 -17.21
C GLY A 463 -0.20 -10.61 -18.26
N SER A 464 0.14 -9.38 -17.88
CA SER A 464 0.26 -8.28 -18.84
C SER A 464 1.42 -8.49 -19.81
N VAL A 465 1.21 -8.14 -21.09
CA VAL A 465 2.25 -8.20 -22.12
C VAL A 465 2.27 -6.89 -22.87
N MET A 466 3.44 -6.25 -22.94
CA MET A 466 3.64 -5.05 -23.74
C MET A 466 4.90 -5.16 -24.58
N SER A 467 4.92 -4.51 -25.74
CA SER A 467 6.06 -4.52 -26.65
C SER A 467 6.19 -3.18 -27.36
N THR A 468 7.43 -2.79 -27.61
CA THR A 468 7.78 -1.60 -28.40
C THR A 468 9.06 -1.85 -29.20
N ARG A 469 9.50 -0.86 -29.97
CA ARG A 469 10.79 -0.91 -30.68
C ARG A 469 11.63 0.31 -30.35
N THR A 470 12.94 0.12 -30.30
CA THR A 470 13.87 1.23 -30.15
C THR A 470 13.89 2.15 -31.37
N ASN A 471 13.97 3.45 -31.13
CA ASN A 471 14.14 4.46 -32.18
C ASN A 471 15.62 4.57 -32.64
N ASP A 472 15.93 5.53 -33.51
CA ASP A 472 17.29 5.73 -34.06
C ASP A 472 18.35 6.08 -33.00
N LYS A 473 17.94 6.48 -31.80
CA LYS A 473 18.81 6.71 -30.65
C LYS A 473 18.80 5.55 -29.67
N GLY A 474 18.35 4.37 -30.09
CA GLY A 474 18.23 3.20 -29.24
C GLY A 474 17.21 3.34 -28.08
N PHE A 475 16.43 4.42 -28.07
CA PHE A 475 15.51 4.74 -26.99
C PHE A 475 14.15 4.06 -27.18
N PHE A 476 13.58 3.60 -26.05
CA PHE A 476 12.21 3.11 -25.94
C PHE A 476 11.57 3.56 -24.63
N ASN A 477 10.24 3.55 -24.54
CA ASN A 477 9.52 3.85 -23.33
C ASN A 477 8.19 3.10 -23.25
N PHE A 478 7.73 2.88 -22.00
CA PHE A 478 6.39 2.45 -21.62
C PHE A 478 5.78 3.48 -20.68
N SER A 479 4.53 3.86 -20.93
CA SER A 479 3.80 4.88 -20.18
C SER A 479 3.20 4.31 -18.88
N ASP A 480 2.71 5.22 -18.04
CA ASP A 480 2.00 4.88 -16.80
C ASP A 480 0.73 4.04 -17.00
N SER A 481 0.09 4.12 -18.18
CA SER A 481 -1.07 3.28 -18.51
C SER A 481 -0.71 1.84 -18.88
N GLN A 482 0.58 1.53 -19.04
CA GLN A 482 1.09 0.23 -19.44
C GLN A 482 1.77 -0.53 -18.29
N MET A 483 2.29 0.20 -17.28
CA MET A 483 2.99 -0.36 -16.13
C MET A 483 2.05 -0.53 -14.94
N ASN A 484 1.87 -1.77 -14.47
CA ASN A 484 0.98 -2.10 -13.37
C ASN A 484 1.71 -2.11 -12.01
N LYS A 485 0.96 -1.83 -10.94
CA LYS A 485 1.45 -1.97 -9.55
C LYS A 485 1.57 -3.46 -9.16
N ASN A 486 2.46 -3.75 -8.23
CA ASN A 486 2.70 -5.11 -7.68
C ASN A 486 3.02 -6.16 -8.75
N THR A 487 3.71 -5.77 -9.80
CA THR A 487 4.03 -6.63 -10.94
C THR A 487 5.54 -6.72 -11.12
N THR A 488 6.05 -7.93 -11.30
CA THR A 488 7.43 -8.16 -11.74
C THR A 488 7.42 -8.38 -13.24
N TYR A 489 8.21 -7.64 -13.96
CA TYR A 489 8.32 -7.69 -15.42
C TYR A 489 9.57 -8.46 -15.84
N GLU A 490 9.39 -9.49 -16.65
CA GLU A 490 10.46 -10.10 -17.43
C GLU A 490 10.64 -9.30 -18.72
N ILE A 491 11.84 -8.81 -18.94
CA ILE A 491 12.20 -7.91 -20.04
C ILE A 491 13.03 -8.71 -21.02
N THR A 492 12.63 -8.74 -22.28
CA THR A 492 13.44 -9.30 -23.37
C THR A 492 13.70 -8.23 -24.43
N ILE A 493 14.96 -8.14 -24.86
CA ILE A 493 15.37 -7.22 -25.94
C ILE A 493 16.00 -8.08 -27.03
N ASP A 494 15.37 -8.08 -28.23
CA ASP A 494 15.80 -8.86 -29.37
C ASP A 494 16.11 -7.99 -30.58
N LYS A 495 17.17 -8.37 -31.30
CA LYS A 495 17.60 -7.74 -32.54
C LYS A 495 18.33 -8.77 -33.40
N ASP A 496 18.15 -8.69 -34.72
CA ASP A 496 18.91 -9.49 -35.67
C ASP A 496 20.42 -9.27 -35.49
N ASN A 497 21.21 -10.33 -35.59
CA ASN A 497 22.65 -10.37 -35.38
C ASN A 497 23.11 -10.07 -33.96
N TYR A 498 22.21 -10.06 -32.98
CA TYR A 498 22.53 -9.95 -31.54
C TYR A 498 21.95 -11.11 -30.77
N PHE A 499 22.58 -11.47 -29.67
CA PHE A 499 21.96 -12.30 -28.65
C PHE A 499 20.81 -11.56 -28.00
N THR A 500 19.72 -12.28 -27.71
CA THR A 500 18.62 -11.71 -26.94
C THR A 500 19.08 -11.44 -25.53
N LEU A 501 18.80 -10.25 -25.04
CA LEU A 501 19.05 -9.86 -23.64
C LEU A 501 17.79 -10.14 -22.81
N SER A 502 17.98 -10.70 -21.62
CA SER A 502 16.93 -10.86 -20.61
C SER A 502 17.27 -10.07 -19.36
N ALA A 503 16.30 -9.39 -18.79
CA ALA A 503 16.40 -8.64 -17.55
C ALA A 503 15.08 -8.70 -16.77
N THR A 504 15.08 -8.26 -15.53
CA THR A 504 13.87 -8.17 -14.71
C THR A 504 13.79 -6.83 -14.00
N GLU A 505 12.59 -6.28 -13.89
CA GLU A 505 12.28 -5.12 -13.05
C GLU A 505 10.98 -5.37 -12.30
N THR A 506 10.81 -4.73 -11.14
CA THR A 506 9.64 -4.95 -10.32
C THR A 506 9.05 -3.67 -9.74
N THR A 507 7.73 -3.60 -9.72
CA THR A 507 6.94 -2.60 -9.02
C THR A 507 6.39 -3.16 -7.69
N VAL A 508 6.71 -4.42 -7.35
CA VAL A 508 6.26 -5.07 -6.11
C VAL A 508 6.84 -4.35 -4.90
N GLY A 509 5.96 -4.00 -3.94
CA GLY A 509 6.35 -3.31 -2.72
C GLY A 509 6.68 -1.82 -2.87
N LEU A 510 6.51 -1.24 -4.07
CA LEU A 510 6.67 0.20 -4.26
C LEU A 510 5.38 0.93 -3.86
N GLU A 511 5.50 1.84 -2.92
CA GLU A 511 4.39 2.64 -2.38
C GLU A 511 4.28 4.04 -3.01
N PHE A 512 5.26 4.44 -3.82
CA PHE A 512 5.31 5.72 -4.51
C PHE A 512 5.52 5.53 -6.01
N SER A 513 5.06 6.49 -6.80
CA SER A 513 5.32 6.55 -8.24
C SER A 513 6.81 6.57 -8.53
N LYS A 514 7.22 5.87 -9.58
CA LYS A 514 8.63 5.79 -9.97
C LYS A 514 8.79 5.74 -11.48
N ASP A 515 9.70 6.55 -11.97
CA ASP A 515 10.19 6.49 -13.33
C ASP A 515 11.44 5.60 -13.35
N PHE A 516 11.40 4.52 -14.12
CA PHE A 516 12.54 3.64 -14.33
C PHE A 516 13.31 4.11 -15.56
N GLU A 517 14.63 4.27 -15.39
CA GLU A 517 15.54 4.59 -16.49
C GLU A 517 16.67 3.56 -16.50
N LYS A 518 16.89 2.89 -17.64
CA LYS A 518 17.88 1.82 -17.78
C LYS A 518 18.66 1.93 -19.10
N GLU A 519 19.92 1.52 -19.05
CA GLU A 519 20.73 1.26 -20.24
C GLU A 519 20.96 -0.27 -20.37
N TYR A 520 20.87 -0.73 -21.60
CA TYR A 520 21.06 -2.13 -21.96
C TYR A 520 22.09 -2.25 -23.07
N GLU A 521 22.98 -3.21 -22.94
CA GLU A 521 24.01 -3.50 -23.94
C GLU A 521 23.72 -4.84 -24.61
N LEU A 522 23.44 -4.84 -25.89
CA LEU A 522 23.26 -6.06 -26.67
C LEU A 522 24.59 -6.58 -27.17
N LYS A 523 24.82 -7.85 -26.94
CA LYS A 523 26.01 -8.55 -27.40
C LYS A 523 25.83 -9.01 -28.84
N PRO A 524 26.66 -8.54 -29.79
CA PRO A 524 26.56 -9.00 -31.17
C PRO A 524 26.96 -10.47 -31.29
N ILE A 525 26.30 -11.18 -32.19
CA ILE A 525 26.65 -12.56 -32.56
C ILE A 525 27.95 -12.52 -33.38
N PRO A 526 29.05 -13.11 -32.92
CA PRO A 526 30.29 -13.13 -33.67
C PRO A 526 30.17 -14.02 -34.93
N GLU A 527 30.81 -13.61 -36.03
CA GLU A 527 30.91 -14.45 -37.23
C GLU A 527 31.85 -15.63 -37.00
N GLU A 528 32.84 -15.50 -36.15
CA GLU A 528 33.81 -16.54 -35.80
C GLU A 528 33.22 -17.51 -34.75
N PRO A 529 33.62 -18.82 -34.78
CA PRO A 529 33.19 -19.74 -33.75
C PRO A 529 33.63 -19.35 -32.34
N ILE A 530 32.73 -19.49 -31.39
CA ILE A 530 32.99 -19.20 -29.98
C ILE A 530 33.60 -20.42 -29.33
N MET A 531 34.84 -20.29 -28.84
CA MET A 531 35.51 -21.37 -28.10
C MET A 531 34.82 -21.62 -26.77
N LEU A 532 34.55 -22.88 -26.46
CA LEU A 532 34.13 -23.30 -25.14
C LEU A 532 35.41 -23.50 -24.29
N PRO A 533 35.60 -22.67 -23.26
CA PRO A 533 36.82 -22.78 -22.43
C PRO A 533 36.86 -24.13 -21.72
N ASP A 534 38.09 -24.69 -21.67
CA ASP A 534 38.49 -25.80 -20.81
C ASP A 534 37.79 -27.16 -20.92
N ILE A 535 37.08 -27.46 -22.05
CA ILE A 535 36.59 -28.82 -22.28
C ILE A 535 37.76 -29.73 -22.67
N LEU A 536 38.35 -30.40 -21.68
CA LEU A 536 39.44 -31.33 -21.86
C LEU A 536 38.98 -32.76 -21.71
N TYR A 537 39.38 -33.61 -22.66
CA TYR A 537 39.14 -35.05 -22.66
C TYR A 537 40.41 -35.81 -22.32
N ASP A 538 40.28 -36.98 -21.67
CA ASP A 538 41.36 -37.89 -21.53
C ASP A 538 41.83 -38.43 -22.91
N LEU A 539 43.08 -38.90 -22.99
CA LEU A 539 43.61 -39.39 -24.23
C LEU A 539 42.74 -40.53 -24.77
N GLY A 540 42.25 -40.37 -26.01
CA GLY A 540 41.41 -41.34 -26.68
C GLY A 540 39.98 -41.45 -26.11
N LYS A 541 39.55 -40.57 -25.15
CA LYS A 541 38.25 -40.57 -24.55
C LYS A 541 37.38 -39.41 -25.08
N TRP A 542 36.08 -39.58 -24.95
CA TRP A 542 35.06 -38.59 -25.37
C TRP A 542 34.02 -38.27 -24.28
N ASP A 543 34.10 -38.95 -23.11
CA ASP A 543 33.21 -38.71 -22.00
C ASP A 543 33.46 -37.30 -21.38
N LEU A 544 32.41 -36.52 -21.25
CA LEU A 544 32.48 -35.20 -20.63
C LEU A 544 32.69 -35.37 -19.11
N LYS A 545 33.75 -34.75 -18.57
CA LYS A 545 34.04 -34.84 -17.12
C LYS A 545 33.17 -33.85 -16.33
N PRO A 546 32.69 -34.19 -15.12
CA PRO A 546 31.83 -33.33 -14.31
C PRO A 546 32.40 -31.93 -14.05
N GLN A 547 33.75 -31.80 -13.98
CA GLN A 547 34.40 -30.51 -13.76
C GLN A 547 34.21 -29.47 -14.89
N PHE A 548 33.69 -29.89 -16.06
CA PHE A 548 33.44 -29.02 -17.21
C PHE A 548 31.95 -28.61 -17.33
N GLU A 549 31.12 -29.08 -16.41
CA GLU A 549 29.69 -28.71 -16.37
C GLU A 549 29.53 -27.21 -16.20
N ASP A 550 30.34 -26.57 -15.34
CA ASP A 550 30.32 -25.12 -15.13
C ASP A 550 30.69 -24.33 -16.40
N SER A 551 31.62 -24.87 -17.22
CA SER A 551 32.02 -24.23 -18.48
C SER A 551 30.91 -24.26 -19.54
N LEU A 552 29.96 -25.18 -19.45
CA LEU A 552 28.79 -25.28 -20.33
C LEU A 552 27.56 -24.51 -19.82
N GLN A 553 27.58 -24.09 -18.55
CA GLN A 553 26.44 -23.39 -17.95
C GLN A 553 26.14 -22.09 -18.71
N GLY A 554 27.16 -21.29 -19.06
CA GLY A 554 26.98 -20.06 -19.83
C GLY A 554 26.39 -20.30 -21.25
N LEU A 555 26.74 -21.44 -21.89
CA LEU A 555 26.12 -21.82 -23.17
C LEU A 555 24.67 -22.25 -22.99
N ILE A 556 24.36 -22.99 -21.91
CA ILE A 556 22.99 -23.40 -21.59
C ILE A 556 22.10 -22.16 -21.39
N GLU A 557 22.54 -21.22 -20.55
CA GLU A 557 21.84 -19.95 -20.30
C GLU A 557 21.65 -19.14 -21.59
N THR A 558 22.69 -19.05 -22.41
CA THR A 558 22.62 -18.38 -23.72
C THR A 558 21.55 -19.02 -24.61
N LEU A 559 21.50 -20.35 -24.68
CA LEU A 559 20.53 -21.08 -25.48
C LEU A 559 19.11 -21.01 -24.91
N GLN A 560 18.96 -20.93 -23.60
CA GLN A 560 17.65 -20.75 -22.94
C GLN A 560 17.08 -19.36 -23.18
N ILE A 561 17.91 -18.32 -23.06
CA ILE A 561 17.50 -16.92 -23.32
C ILE A 561 17.25 -16.69 -24.82
N ASN A 562 17.92 -17.46 -25.71
CA ASN A 562 17.80 -17.36 -27.15
C ASN A 562 17.15 -18.64 -27.74
N PRO A 563 15.85 -18.86 -27.55
CA PRO A 563 15.19 -20.12 -27.92
C PRO A 563 15.13 -20.34 -29.42
N THR A 564 15.32 -19.32 -30.24
CA THR A 564 15.30 -19.39 -31.72
C THR A 564 16.64 -19.71 -32.36
N ILE A 565 17.75 -19.74 -31.56
CA ILE A 565 19.09 -20.00 -32.09
C ILE A 565 19.30 -21.51 -32.30
N THR A 566 19.86 -21.88 -33.46
CA THR A 566 20.46 -23.19 -33.71
C THR A 566 21.97 -23.08 -33.76
N ILE A 567 22.67 -24.09 -33.23
CA ILE A 567 24.13 -24.09 -33.16
C ILE A 567 24.73 -25.37 -33.72
N GLU A 568 25.95 -25.25 -34.27
CA GLU A 568 26.84 -26.37 -34.50
C GLU A 568 27.88 -26.42 -33.38
N LEU A 569 28.01 -27.58 -32.77
CA LEU A 569 29.08 -27.88 -31.83
C LEU A 569 30.19 -28.62 -32.58
N ALA A 570 31.35 -27.96 -32.71
CA ALA A 570 32.49 -28.41 -33.46
C ALA A 570 33.60 -28.89 -32.53
N SER A 571 34.08 -30.11 -32.69
CA SER A 571 35.25 -30.60 -31.94
C SER A 571 36.41 -30.96 -32.88
N HIS A 572 37.63 -30.69 -32.38
CA HIS A 572 38.87 -30.82 -33.10
C HIS A 572 39.86 -31.70 -32.33
N THR A 573 40.75 -32.39 -33.03
CA THR A 573 41.86 -33.16 -32.50
C THR A 573 43.22 -32.51 -32.86
N ASP A 574 44.26 -33.01 -32.30
CA ASP A 574 45.59 -32.80 -32.85
C ASP A 574 45.95 -33.86 -33.89
N ALA A 575 47.08 -33.68 -34.58
CA ALA A 575 47.48 -34.45 -35.75
C ALA A 575 48.29 -35.71 -35.42
N ARG A 576 48.19 -36.31 -34.22
CA ARG A 576 49.03 -37.40 -33.73
C ARG A 576 48.48 -38.83 -33.97
N ASP A 577 47.26 -38.96 -34.46
CA ASP A 577 46.61 -40.24 -34.82
C ASP A 577 46.21 -40.20 -36.30
N SER A 578 45.63 -41.29 -36.81
CA SER A 578 45.19 -41.31 -38.21
C SER A 578 43.94 -40.42 -38.37
N ASP A 579 43.80 -39.83 -39.58
CA ASP A 579 42.64 -38.99 -39.96
C ASP A 579 41.28 -39.64 -39.60
N GLU A 580 41.14 -40.95 -39.92
CA GLU A 580 39.93 -41.69 -39.65
C GLU A 580 39.62 -41.80 -38.16
N ARG A 581 40.65 -42.05 -37.33
CA ARG A 581 40.47 -42.10 -35.86
C ARG A 581 40.19 -40.73 -35.29
N ASN A 582 40.87 -39.71 -35.78
CA ASN A 582 40.63 -38.31 -35.39
C ASN A 582 39.24 -37.83 -35.75
N ASP A 583 38.70 -38.24 -36.91
CA ASP A 583 37.33 -37.95 -37.30
C ASP A 583 36.32 -38.60 -36.37
N ILE A 584 36.48 -39.90 -36.09
CA ILE A 584 35.60 -40.63 -35.16
C ILE A 584 35.67 -40.04 -33.75
N LEU A 585 36.88 -39.73 -33.27
CA LEU A 585 37.08 -39.19 -31.92
C LEU A 585 36.46 -37.79 -31.77
N SER A 586 36.73 -36.90 -32.75
CA SER A 586 36.14 -35.54 -32.73
C SER A 586 34.60 -35.56 -32.82
N GLN A 587 34.03 -36.44 -33.70
CA GLN A 587 32.58 -36.59 -33.78
C GLN A 587 31.96 -37.06 -32.45
N LYS A 588 32.55 -38.03 -31.76
CA LYS A 588 32.07 -38.51 -30.48
C LYS A 588 32.16 -37.43 -29.40
N ARG A 589 33.23 -36.61 -29.39
CA ARG A 589 33.36 -35.48 -28.47
C ARG A 589 32.31 -34.42 -28.70
N ALA A 590 32.05 -34.00 -29.93
CA ALA A 590 30.99 -33.08 -30.26
C ALA A 590 29.63 -33.64 -29.82
N GLN A 591 29.38 -34.95 -30.08
CA GLN A 591 28.12 -35.60 -29.68
C GLN A 591 27.95 -35.63 -28.15
N SER A 592 29.02 -35.87 -27.36
CA SER A 592 28.89 -35.89 -25.89
C SER A 592 28.50 -34.53 -25.30
N VAL A 593 28.92 -33.41 -25.91
CA VAL A 593 28.46 -32.07 -25.53
C VAL A 593 27.00 -31.82 -25.92
N VAL A 594 26.60 -32.24 -27.13
CA VAL A 594 25.20 -32.17 -27.60
C VAL A 594 24.30 -32.97 -26.66
N ASP A 595 24.67 -34.20 -26.30
CA ASP A 595 23.89 -35.06 -25.39
C ASP A 595 23.74 -34.41 -24.01
N TYR A 596 24.77 -33.75 -23.51
CA TYR A 596 24.73 -33.02 -22.25
C TYR A 596 23.76 -31.84 -22.32
N LEU A 597 23.79 -31.03 -23.39
CA LEU A 597 22.88 -29.91 -23.58
C LEU A 597 21.41 -30.40 -23.70
N ILE A 598 21.16 -31.53 -24.35
CA ILE A 598 19.82 -32.14 -24.45
C ILE A 598 19.32 -32.53 -23.05
N ILE A 599 20.17 -33.16 -22.23
CA ILE A 599 19.84 -33.51 -20.84
C ILE A 599 19.48 -32.27 -20.01
N ARG A 600 20.09 -31.12 -20.32
CA ARG A 600 19.79 -29.82 -19.66
C ARG A 600 18.60 -29.07 -20.27
N GLY A 601 17.83 -29.72 -21.16
CA GLY A 601 16.56 -29.21 -21.67
C GLY A 601 16.64 -28.40 -22.97
N ILE A 602 17.79 -28.41 -23.66
CA ILE A 602 17.89 -27.77 -24.97
C ILE A 602 17.30 -28.70 -26.04
N ASP A 603 16.41 -28.19 -26.92
CA ASP A 603 15.76 -28.96 -27.97
C ASP A 603 16.83 -29.57 -28.91
N PRO A 604 16.81 -30.91 -29.15
CA PRO A 604 17.77 -31.58 -30.03
C PRO A 604 17.85 -31.01 -31.45
N LEU A 605 16.75 -30.48 -31.97
CA LEU A 605 16.68 -29.87 -33.31
C LEU A 605 17.47 -28.57 -33.43
N ARG A 606 17.83 -27.98 -32.33
CA ARG A 606 18.67 -26.77 -32.25
C ARG A 606 20.17 -27.06 -32.26
N LEU A 607 20.57 -28.34 -32.15
CA LEU A 607 21.92 -28.76 -31.89
C LEU A 607 22.44 -29.65 -33.01
N THR A 608 23.59 -29.33 -33.56
CA THR A 608 24.29 -30.15 -34.56
C THR A 608 25.68 -30.51 -34.05
N ALA A 609 26.01 -31.78 -33.89
CA ALA A 609 27.32 -32.25 -33.54
C ALA A 609 28.20 -32.50 -34.79
N LYS A 610 29.40 -31.94 -34.86
CA LYS A 610 30.29 -32.11 -35.99
C LYS A 610 31.78 -32.26 -35.52
N GLY A 611 32.37 -33.37 -35.89
CA GLY A 611 33.79 -33.62 -35.72
C GLY A 611 34.56 -33.14 -36.96
N TYR A 612 35.61 -32.41 -36.75
CA TYR A 612 36.50 -31.90 -37.80
C TYR A 612 37.86 -32.60 -37.85
N GLY A 613 38.09 -33.52 -36.93
CA GLY A 613 39.42 -34.14 -36.80
C GLY A 613 40.50 -33.10 -36.65
N GLU A 614 41.60 -33.28 -37.31
CA GLU A 614 42.76 -32.37 -37.37
C GLU A 614 42.70 -31.41 -38.57
N ARG A 615 41.70 -31.53 -39.48
CA ARG A 615 41.64 -30.78 -40.72
C ARG A 615 41.47 -29.29 -40.60
N VAL A 616 41.08 -28.83 -39.44
CA VAL A 616 40.91 -27.39 -39.15
C VAL A 616 41.80 -26.96 -37.99
N PRO A 617 43.14 -26.80 -38.24
CA PRO A 617 44.07 -26.31 -37.21
C PRO A 617 43.64 -24.92 -36.69
N ARG A 618 43.87 -24.70 -35.39
CA ARG A 618 43.49 -23.42 -34.76
C ARG A 618 44.30 -22.27 -35.35
N THR A 619 43.64 -21.19 -35.70
CA THR A 619 44.27 -19.89 -35.99
C THR A 619 44.33 -19.06 -34.69
N ILE A 620 45.47 -18.53 -34.35
CA ILE A 620 45.67 -17.69 -33.14
C ILE A 620 45.11 -16.30 -33.44
N GLN A 621 44.10 -15.89 -32.69
CA GLN A 621 43.41 -14.61 -32.91
C GLN A 621 44.16 -13.40 -32.30
N LYS A 622 44.85 -13.62 -31.17
CA LYS A 622 45.66 -12.62 -30.46
C LYS A 622 46.91 -13.30 -29.95
N ASP A 623 48.01 -12.53 -29.78
CA ASP A 623 49.26 -13.07 -29.25
C ASP A 623 49.03 -13.86 -27.95
N ILE A 624 49.47 -15.12 -27.91
CA ILE A 624 49.32 -16.01 -26.75
C ILE A 624 50.71 -16.47 -26.35
N THR A 625 51.14 -16.20 -25.11
CA THR A 625 52.44 -16.70 -24.58
C THR A 625 52.22 -17.91 -23.69
N LEU A 626 52.70 -19.05 -24.11
CA LEU A 626 52.65 -20.31 -23.35
C LEU A 626 54.04 -20.96 -23.31
N LYS A 627 54.44 -21.52 -22.17
CA LYS A 627 55.74 -22.18 -21.98
C LYS A 627 56.96 -21.34 -22.46
N GLY A 628 56.89 -20.01 -22.26
CA GLY A 628 57.96 -19.08 -22.67
C GLY A 628 58.01 -18.77 -24.18
N TYR A 629 57.07 -19.26 -24.98
CA TYR A 629 56.99 -19.01 -26.41
C TYR A 629 55.73 -18.22 -26.75
N THR A 630 55.86 -17.21 -27.61
CA THR A 630 54.69 -16.37 -28.01
C THR A 630 54.21 -16.81 -29.39
N PHE A 631 53.00 -17.39 -29.43
CA PHE A 631 52.25 -17.66 -30.65
C PHE A 631 51.64 -16.38 -31.14
N LYS A 632 52.03 -15.91 -32.34
CA LYS A 632 51.58 -14.63 -32.86
C LYS A 632 50.18 -14.72 -33.46
N ALA A 633 49.40 -13.63 -33.36
CA ALA A 633 48.14 -13.50 -34.05
C ALA A 633 48.29 -13.76 -35.56
N GLY A 634 47.28 -14.43 -36.15
CA GLY A 634 47.30 -14.91 -37.56
C GLY A 634 48.06 -16.22 -37.78
N THR A 635 48.75 -16.79 -36.76
CA THR A 635 49.45 -18.08 -36.92
C THR A 635 48.44 -19.24 -36.93
N GLN A 636 48.52 -20.08 -37.94
CA GLN A 636 47.74 -21.34 -38.00
C GLN A 636 48.58 -22.49 -37.48
N LEU A 637 48.07 -23.23 -36.47
CA LEU A 637 48.79 -24.32 -35.79
C LEU A 637 48.71 -25.62 -36.58
N THR A 638 49.24 -25.60 -37.82
CA THR A 638 49.36 -26.77 -38.64
C THR A 638 50.42 -27.74 -38.08
N GLU A 639 50.39 -29.03 -38.48
CA GLU A 639 51.39 -30.02 -38.08
C GLU A 639 52.79 -29.57 -38.45
N ASP A 640 52.96 -29.05 -39.70
CA ASP A 640 54.26 -28.50 -40.16
C ASP A 640 54.79 -27.34 -39.31
N TYR A 641 53.89 -26.48 -38.83
CA TYR A 641 54.25 -25.39 -37.95
C TYR A 641 54.67 -25.91 -36.57
N ILE A 642 53.86 -26.82 -35.99
CA ILE A 642 54.10 -27.39 -34.65
C ILE A 642 55.45 -28.13 -34.61
N ASN A 643 55.76 -28.91 -35.65
CA ASN A 643 57.03 -29.66 -35.74
C ASN A 643 58.28 -28.75 -35.78
N LYS A 644 58.16 -27.49 -36.16
CA LYS A 644 59.23 -26.49 -36.16
C LYS A 644 59.39 -25.73 -34.84
N LEU A 645 58.53 -25.94 -33.87
CA LEU A 645 58.60 -25.30 -32.57
C LEU A 645 59.83 -25.78 -31.75
N PRO A 646 60.40 -24.91 -30.87
CA PRO A 646 61.74 -25.07 -30.32
C PRO A 646 61.92 -26.28 -29.39
N ASN A 647 60.89 -26.71 -28.69
CA ASN A 647 60.97 -27.83 -27.75
C ASN A 647 59.65 -28.57 -27.61
N ASN A 648 59.67 -29.74 -26.95
CA ASN A 648 58.47 -30.58 -26.78
C ASN A 648 57.37 -29.94 -25.94
N GLU A 649 57.71 -29.09 -24.96
CA GLU A 649 56.72 -28.44 -24.12
C GLU A 649 55.90 -27.42 -24.93
N VAL A 650 56.53 -26.67 -25.81
CA VAL A 650 55.90 -25.69 -26.69
C VAL A 650 55.09 -26.40 -27.77
N ARG A 651 55.56 -27.52 -28.31
CA ARG A 651 54.80 -28.37 -29.23
C ARG A 651 53.56 -28.94 -28.61
N GLU A 652 53.64 -29.47 -27.39
CA GLU A 652 52.47 -29.99 -26.66
C GLU A 652 51.47 -28.90 -26.35
N ALA A 653 51.91 -27.69 -26.00
CA ALA A 653 51.01 -26.56 -25.84
C ALA A 653 50.26 -26.21 -27.14
N ALA A 654 50.92 -26.27 -28.29
CA ALA A 654 50.29 -26.08 -29.60
C ALA A 654 49.27 -27.20 -29.93
N HIS A 655 49.65 -28.46 -29.68
CA HIS A 655 48.73 -29.60 -29.83
C HIS A 655 47.51 -29.46 -28.90
N GLN A 656 47.75 -29.01 -27.64
CA GLN A 656 46.63 -28.78 -26.71
C GLN A 656 45.69 -27.69 -27.21
N MET A 657 46.20 -26.63 -27.83
CA MET A 657 45.34 -25.58 -28.41
C MET A 657 44.54 -26.07 -29.63
N ASN A 658 45.03 -27.08 -30.39
CA ASN A 658 44.24 -27.70 -31.45
C ASN A 658 43.13 -28.61 -30.93
N ARG A 659 43.34 -29.29 -29.75
CA ARG A 659 42.30 -30.07 -29.06
C ARG A 659 41.28 -29.14 -28.42
N ARG A 660 40.28 -28.75 -29.13
CA ARG A 660 39.27 -27.79 -28.71
C ARG A 660 37.87 -28.20 -29.07
N THR A 661 36.90 -27.68 -28.36
CA THR A 661 35.49 -27.66 -28.71
C THR A 661 35.03 -26.21 -28.82
N GLU A 662 34.29 -25.91 -29.85
CA GLU A 662 33.77 -24.59 -30.15
C GLU A 662 32.35 -24.71 -30.69
N PHE A 663 31.57 -23.63 -30.60
CA PHE A 663 30.27 -23.57 -31.22
C PHE A 663 30.12 -22.35 -32.13
N ARG A 664 29.31 -22.52 -33.18
CA ARG A 664 28.90 -21.42 -34.03
C ARG A 664 27.38 -21.41 -34.18
N ILE A 665 26.83 -20.22 -34.32
CA ILE A 665 25.40 -20.03 -34.55
C ILE A 665 25.12 -20.32 -36.03
N LEU A 666 24.15 -21.18 -36.32
CA LEU A 666 23.75 -21.54 -37.69
C LEU A 666 22.57 -20.66 -38.16
N SER A 667 21.60 -20.41 -37.30
CA SER A 667 20.48 -19.51 -37.57
C SER A 667 19.82 -18.99 -36.29
N LYS A 668 18.94 -17.97 -36.42
CA LYS A 668 18.01 -17.50 -35.41
C LYS A 668 16.54 -17.78 -35.76
N ASP A 669 16.28 -18.66 -36.72
CA ASP A 669 14.95 -18.89 -37.30
C ASP A 669 14.26 -20.15 -36.76
N PHE A 670 14.82 -20.77 -35.72
CA PHE A 670 14.19 -21.93 -35.11
C PHE A 670 12.92 -21.50 -34.40
N VAL A 671 11.81 -22.18 -34.71
CA VAL A 671 10.52 -21.96 -34.05
C VAL A 671 10.38 -22.94 -32.88
N PRO A 672 10.41 -22.49 -31.64
CA PRO A 672 10.21 -23.36 -30.49
C PRO A 672 8.84 -24.01 -30.52
N ARG A 673 8.76 -25.27 -30.16
CA ARG A 673 7.50 -26.04 -30.20
C ARG A 673 6.39 -25.48 -29.31
N THR A 674 6.73 -24.64 -28.35
CA THR A 674 5.77 -23.97 -27.44
C THR A 674 5.02 -22.79 -28.07
N GLU A 675 5.48 -22.23 -29.21
CA GLU A 675 4.83 -21.10 -29.89
C GLU A 675 3.85 -21.52 -31.01
N ILE A 676 3.72 -22.82 -31.29
CA ILE A 676 2.83 -23.29 -32.36
C ILE A 676 1.35 -23.36 -31.95
N ASN A 677 0.98 -22.96 -30.70
CA ASN A 677 -0.35 -23.28 -30.15
C ASN A 677 -1.19 -22.15 -29.55
N GLU A 678 -1.18 -20.93 -30.07
CA GLU A 678 -2.24 -19.99 -29.65
C GLU A 678 -3.01 -19.28 -30.81
N ASN A 679 -2.61 -19.34 -32.08
CA ASN A 679 -3.35 -18.62 -33.13
C ASN A 679 -3.40 -19.29 -34.52
N ALA A 680 -3.22 -20.60 -34.63
CA ALA A 680 -3.51 -21.33 -35.84
C ALA A 680 -4.49 -22.46 -35.53
N THR A 681 -5.77 -22.19 -35.70
CA THR A 681 -6.77 -23.24 -35.95
C THR A 681 -6.44 -23.96 -37.25
N VAL A 682 -5.52 -24.90 -37.15
CA VAL A 682 -5.51 -26.04 -38.10
C VAL A 682 -5.95 -27.22 -37.24
N ASP A 683 -7.20 -27.59 -37.40
CA ASP A 683 -7.79 -28.83 -36.94
C ASP A 683 -6.96 -30.03 -37.45
N ILE A 684 -5.96 -30.42 -36.69
CA ILE A 684 -5.56 -31.82 -36.59
C ILE A 684 -5.89 -32.17 -35.12
N ALA A 685 -7.12 -32.53 -34.91
CA ALA A 685 -7.61 -33.17 -33.72
C ALA A 685 -6.89 -34.51 -33.55
N ILE A 686 -5.70 -34.48 -32.97
CA ILE A 686 -5.20 -35.64 -32.23
C ILE A 686 -5.92 -35.58 -30.91
N ASN A 687 -6.99 -36.35 -30.84
CA ASN A 687 -7.80 -36.48 -29.62
C ASN A 687 -6.87 -36.95 -28.48
N PRO A 688 -6.63 -36.13 -27.40
CA PRO A 688 -5.71 -36.51 -26.34
C PRO A 688 -6.11 -37.78 -25.58
N THR A 689 -7.29 -38.32 -25.87
CA THR A 689 -7.83 -39.56 -25.30
C THR A 689 -7.31 -40.81 -25.98
N GLU A 690 -6.54 -40.71 -27.08
CA GLU A 690 -6.04 -41.88 -27.82
C GLU A 690 -4.57 -42.21 -27.52
N VAL A 691 -3.80 -41.34 -26.94
CA VAL A 691 -2.38 -41.56 -26.65
C VAL A 691 -2.22 -42.25 -25.30
N ASN A 692 -1.76 -43.50 -25.32
CA ASN A 692 -1.57 -44.34 -24.12
C ASN A 692 -0.21 -44.15 -23.44
N HIS A 693 0.55 -43.13 -23.79
CA HIS A 693 1.86 -42.87 -23.18
C HIS A 693 2.14 -41.39 -22.96
N VAL A 694 3.06 -41.10 -22.02
CA VAL A 694 3.68 -39.79 -21.82
C VAL A 694 5.21 -39.94 -21.92
N ILE A 695 5.87 -38.89 -22.39
CA ILE A 695 7.33 -38.84 -22.43
C ILE A 695 7.82 -38.48 -21.00
N PHE A 696 8.86 -39.17 -20.52
CA PHE A 696 9.52 -38.82 -19.26
C PHE A 696 10.97 -38.38 -19.48
N ALA A 697 11.44 -37.54 -18.56
CA ALA A 697 12.83 -37.18 -18.38
C ALA A 697 13.38 -37.87 -17.13
N THR A 698 14.71 -37.91 -17.01
CA THR A 698 15.36 -38.37 -15.77
C THR A 698 16.01 -37.16 -15.11
N ASP A 699 15.69 -36.90 -13.83
CA ASP A 699 16.31 -35.79 -13.11
C ASP A 699 17.76 -36.11 -12.71
N SER A 700 18.48 -35.14 -12.18
CA SER A 700 19.90 -35.28 -11.77
C SER A 700 20.14 -36.35 -10.70
N ARG A 701 19.10 -36.84 -10.04
CA ARG A 701 19.16 -37.88 -9.01
C ARG A 701 18.69 -39.25 -9.54
N GLY A 702 18.34 -39.33 -10.82
CA GLY A 702 17.92 -40.57 -11.47
C GLY A 702 16.41 -40.86 -11.37
N TYR A 703 15.61 -39.94 -10.88
CA TYR A 703 14.14 -40.10 -10.84
C TYR A 703 13.52 -39.74 -12.19
N PHE A 704 12.49 -40.50 -12.58
CA PHE A 704 11.72 -40.21 -13.78
C PHE A 704 10.71 -39.09 -13.51
N THR A 705 10.71 -38.07 -14.35
CA THR A 705 9.76 -36.94 -14.30
C THR A 705 8.96 -36.87 -15.61
N PHE A 706 7.65 -36.60 -15.49
CA PHE A 706 6.75 -36.52 -16.64
C PHE A 706 5.57 -35.60 -16.36
N ASP A 707 4.94 -35.11 -17.41
CA ASP A 707 3.78 -34.25 -17.35
C ASP A 707 2.50 -35.04 -17.02
N ALA A 708 1.70 -34.51 -16.11
CA ALA A 708 0.36 -34.98 -15.78
C ALA A 708 -0.61 -33.79 -15.68
N HIS A 709 -1.91 -34.06 -15.62
CA HIS A 709 -2.91 -33.02 -15.39
C HIS A 709 -3.62 -33.28 -14.06
N VAL A 710 -3.73 -32.25 -13.24
CA VAL A 710 -4.44 -32.25 -11.97
C VAL A 710 -5.58 -31.24 -12.07
N ASP A 711 -6.81 -31.71 -12.01
CA ASP A 711 -8.03 -30.89 -12.16
C ASP A 711 -7.99 -29.99 -13.41
N GLY A 712 -7.44 -30.55 -14.53
CA GLY A 712 -7.30 -29.88 -15.81
C GLY A 712 -6.02 -29.04 -16.00
N TYR A 713 -5.23 -28.82 -14.97
CA TYR A 713 -3.98 -28.05 -15.03
C TYR A 713 -2.76 -28.96 -15.19
N LYS A 714 -1.84 -28.58 -16.05
CA LYS A 714 -0.60 -29.31 -16.31
C LYS A 714 0.36 -29.15 -15.13
N GLU A 715 0.88 -30.28 -14.61
CA GLU A 715 1.82 -30.34 -13.48
C GLU A 715 2.95 -31.33 -13.77
N LEU A 716 4.14 -31.11 -13.23
CA LEU A 716 5.29 -32.01 -13.38
C LEU A 716 5.34 -33.00 -12.21
N PHE A 717 5.25 -34.28 -12.53
CA PHE A 717 5.27 -35.38 -11.56
C PHE A 717 6.65 -36.07 -11.54
N THR A 718 7.13 -36.39 -10.35
CA THR A 718 8.31 -37.22 -10.13
C THR A 718 7.85 -38.63 -9.72
N TYR A 719 8.33 -39.64 -10.43
CA TYR A 719 8.05 -41.04 -10.08
C TYR A 719 9.05 -41.55 -9.04
N SER A 720 8.53 -42.16 -7.98
CA SER A 720 9.32 -42.86 -6.98
C SER A 720 8.63 -44.18 -6.61
N GLN A 721 9.27 -45.30 -6.91
CA GLN A 721 8.69 -46.63 -6.84
C GLN A 721 7.98 -46.97 -5.52
N ASN A 722 8.57 -46.55 -4.41
CA ASN A 722 8.08 -46.88 -3.06
C ASN A 722 7.33 -45.72 -2.38
N ALA A 723 7.08 -44.61 -3.08
CA ALA A 723 6.37 -43.48 -2.51
C ALA A 723 4.84 -43.67 -2.54
N ASP A 724 4.15 -43.00 -1.63
CA ASP A 724 2.73 -42.70 -1.77
C ASP A 724 2.53 -41.60 -2.84
N PHE A 725 1.28 -41.30 -3.18
CA PHE A 725 1.02 -40.11 -3.97
C PHE A 725 1.06 -38.88 -3.05
N CYS A 726 2.04 -38.01 -3.28
CA CYS A 726 2.37 -36.91 -2.38
C CYS A 726 2.45 -35.57 -3.12
N ILE A 727 2.16 -34.48 -2.39
CA ILE A 727 2.35 -33.10 -2.79
C ILE A 727 3.21 -32.37 -1.76
N SER A 728 4.09 -31.48 -2.17
CA SER A 728 4.81 -30.67 -1.20
C SER A 728 3.89 -29.63 -0.53
N GLU A 729 4.15 -29.29 0.73
CA GLU A 729 3.43 -28.22 1.45
C GLU A 729 3.41 -26.92 0.66
N LYS A 730 4.55 -26.53 0.07
CA LYS A 730 4.68 -25.33 -0.76
C LYS A 730 3.71 -25.37 -1.95
N THR A 731 3.60 -26.51 -2.62
CA THR A 731 2.68 -26.68 -3.76
C THR A 731 1.23 -26.70 -3.32
N ALA A 732 0.91 -27.34 -2.19
CA ALA A 732 -0.43 -27.32 -1.60
C ALA A 732 -0.89 -25.89 -1.24
N LEU A 733 -0.03 -25.11 -0.60
CA LEU A 733 -0.30 -23.69 -0.31
C LEU A 733 -0.47 -22.85 -1.59
N LYS A 734 0.34 -23.11 -2.62
CA LYS A 734 0.19 -22.45 -3.91
C LYS A 734 -1.21 -22.73 -4.51
N LEU A 735 -1.64 -23.98 -4.54
CA LEU A 735 -2.96 -24.35 -5.06
C LEU A 735 -4.12 -23.73 -4.27
N LEU A 736 -4.01 -23.63 -2.94
CA LEU A 736 -4.96 -22.91 -2.10
C LEU A 736 -5.04 -21.42 -2.45
N ASN A 737 -3.90 -20.76 -2.57
CA ASN A 737 -3.82 -19.33 -2.89
C ASN A 737 -4.34 -19.02 -4.31
N GLU A 738 -4.16 -19.94 -5.25
CA GLU A 738 -4.69 -19.85 -6.62
C GLU A 738 -6.19 -20.23 -6.72
N GLY A 739 -6.81 -20.67 -5.63
CA GLY A 739 -8.20 -21.12 -5.60
C GLY A 739 -8.45 -22.44 -6.36
N ARG A 740 -7.41 -23.18 -6.69
CA ARG A 740 -7.49 -24.48 -7.39
C ARG A 740 -7.92 -25.61 -6.47
N ILE A 741 -7.63 -25.48 -5.18
CA ILE A 741 -8.21 -26.28 -4.08
C ILE A 741 -8.75 -25.31 -3.03
N ASN A 742 -9.70 -25.79 -2.24
CA ASN A 742 -10.29 -25.04 -1.15
C ASN A 742 -10.36 -25.88 0.14
N ARG A 743 -10.98 -25.39 1.21
CA ARG A 743 -11.11 -26.10 2.48
C ARG A 743 -11.81 -27.46 2.35
N ASP A 744 -12.75 -27.60 1.43
CA ASP A 744 -13.53 -28.85 1.23
C ASP A 744 -12.72 -29.97 0.58
N ASN A 745 -11.55 -29.66 0.03
CA ASN A 745 -10.63 -30.64 -0.52
C ASN A 745 -9.83 -31.39 0.56
N PHE A 746 -9.84 -30.96 1.82
CA PHE A 746 -9.07 -31.58 2.89
C PHE A 746 -9.90 -32.58 3.67
N GLU A 747 -9.36 -33.77 3.93
CA GLU A 747 -9.98 -34.76 4.80
C GLU A 747 -9.61 -34.53 6.27
N GLY A 748 -10.62 -34.44 7.16
CA GLY A 748 -10.45 -34.30 8.59
C GLY A 748 -10.78 -32.94 9.16
N ASP A 749 -10.19 -32.60 10.31
CA ASP A 749 -10.42 -31.32 11.01
C ASP A 749 -9.59 -30.20 10.33
N VAL A 750 -10.22 -29.46 9.46
CA VAL A 750 -9.60 -28.44 8.61
C VAL A 750 -8.92 -27.35 9.43
N GLU A 751 -9.46 -27.00 10.60
CA GLU A 751 -8.86 -25.98 11.49
C GLU A 751 -7.51 -26.43 12.09
N LYS A 752 -7.33 -27.75 12.25
CA LYS A 752 -6.03 -28.32 12.67
C LYS A 752 -5.07 -28.57 11.53
N ILE A 753 -5.62 -28.74 10.32
CA ILE A 753 -4.82 -29.02 9.10
C ILE A 753 -4.23 -27.73 8.54
N LEU A 754 -5.01 -26.64 8.48
CA LEU A 754 -4.62 -25.37 7.91
C LEU A 754 -4.22 -24.39 9.03
N GLY A 755 -2.92 -24.23 9.25
CA GLY A 755 -2.37 -23.19 10.10
C GLY A 755 -2.22 -21.86 9.35
N THR A 756 -1.81 -20.81 10.05
CA THR A 756 -1.51 -19.51 9.43
C THR A 756 -0.29 -19.63 8.51
N GLY A 757 -0.54 -19.78 7.20
CA GLY A 757 0.51 -19.93 6.19
C GLY A 757 1.19 -21.30 6.14
N SER A 758 0.55 -22.37 6.67
CA SER A 758 1.09 -23.73 6.65
C SER A 758 0.00 -24.77 6.46
N VAL A 759 0.39 -25.94 5.93
CA VAL A 759 -0.48 -27.13 5.87
C VAL A 759 0.16 -28.24 6.70
N ALA A 760 -0.63 -28.92 7.52
CA ALA A 760 -0.13 -29.97 8.40
C ALA A 760 0.54 -31.11 7.61
N ASN A 761 1.64 -31.64 8.14
CA ASN A 761 2.30 -32.80 7.55
C ASN A 761 1.38 -34.02 7.60
N ASN A 762 1.33 -34.79 6.53
CA ASN A 762 0.43 -35.93 6.33
C ASN A 762 -1.07 -35.57 6.18
N ALA A 763 -1.41 -34.32 6.00
CA ALA A 763 -2.77 -33.94 5.61
C ALA A 763 -3.13 -34.60 4.27
N ILE A 764 -4.38 -34.98 4.09
CA ILE A 764 -4.89 -35.58 2.85
C ILE A 764 -5.69 -34.52 2.09
N ILE A 765 -5.34 -34.34 0.83
CA ILE A 765 -6.10 -33.54 -0.14
C ILE A 765 -6.80 -34.48 -1.10
N VAL A 766 -8.08 -34.27 -1.34
CA VAL A 766 -8.86 -35.01 -2.36
C VAL A 766 -8.96 -34.15 -3.62
N LEU A 767 -8.31 -34.60 -4.68
CA LEU A 767 -8.37 -34.00 -6.01
C LEU A 767 -9.52 -34.59 -6.82
N LYS A 768 -10.18 -33.79 -7.65
CA LYS A 768 -11.31 -34.25 -8.47
C LYS A 768 -10.85 -35.25 -9.51
N GLU A 769 -9.73 -34.95 -10.19
CA GLU A 769 -9.15 -35.88 -11.17
C GLU A 769 -7.63 -35.68 -11.34
N VAL A 770 -6.96 -36.79 -11.61
CA VAL A 770 -5.56 -36.81 -12.06
C VAL A 770 -5.49 -37.59 -13.35
N ARG A 771 -4.94 -36.99 -14.43
CA ARG A 771 -4.82 -37.60 -15.75
C ARG A 771 -3.36 -37.70 -16.17
N ILE A 772 -3.00 -38.90 -16.64
CA ILE A 772 -1.68 -39.19 -17.23
C ILE A 772 -1.95 -39.93 -18.55
N ALA A 773 -1.49 -39.40 -19.67
CA ALA A 773 -1.86 -39.90 -21.01
C ALA A 773 -3.40 -40.00 -21.16
N ASN A 774 -3.89 -41.16 -21.63
CA ASN A 774 -5.32 -41.45 -21.74
C ASN A 774 -5.96 -42.06 -20.48
N LYS A 775 -5.22 -42.10 -19.36
CA LYS A 775 -5.71 -42.67 -18.10
C LYS A 775 -6.07 -41.59 -17.09
N THR A 776 -7.21 -41.75 -16.43
CA THR A 776 -7.74 -40.76 -15.44
C THR A 776 -8.16 -41.48 -14.18
N LEU A 777 -7.69 -40.98 -13.04
CA LEU A 777 -8.23 -41.30 -11.71
C LEU A 777 -9.11 -40.13 -11.21
N LYS A 778 -10.20 -40.46 -10.54
CA LYS A 778 -11.12 -39.49 -9.93
C LYS A 778 -11.13 -39.64 -8.42
N ASN A 779 -11.39 -38.51 -7.71
CA ASN A 779 -11.42 -38.45 -6.26
C ASN A 779 -10.12 -38.99 -5.61
N VAL A 780 -9.01 -38.47 -6.05
CA VAL A 780 -7.68 -39.01 -5.75
C VAL A 780 -7.16 -38.40 -4.46
N GLN A 781 -6.85 -39.22 -3.48
CA GLN A 781 -6.22 -38.80 -2.23
C GLN A 781 -4.72 -38.56 -2.44
N VAL A 782 -4.27 -37.38 -2.04
CA VAL A 782 -2.86 -36.96 -2.11
C VAL A 782 -2.40 -36.51 -0.73
N LYS A 783 -1.27 -37.01 -0.28
CA LYS A 783 -0.71 -36.73 1.03
C LYS A 783 0.22 -35.52 0.98
N VAL A 784 0.02 -34.53 1.86
CA VAL A 784 0.92 -33.39 2.01
C VAL A 784 2.16 -33.78 2.79
N VAL A 785 3.34 -33.47 2.24
CA VAL A 785 4.64 -33.75 2.87
C VAL A 785 5.41 -32.43 3.05
N GLN A 786 5.67 -32.08 4.31
CA GLN A 786 6.51 -30.94 4.65
C GLN A 786 7.98 -31.23 4.30
N LYS A 787 8.72 -30.19 3.89
CA LYS A 787 10.14 -30.27 3.47
C LYS A 787 10.42 -31.17 2.26
N MET A 788 9.39 -31.55 1.49
CA MET A 788 9.58 -32.26 0.22
C MET A 788 10.12 -31.26 -0.82
N VAL A 789 11.13 -31.66 -1.59
CA VAL A 789 11.75 -30.83 -2.63
C VAL A 789 10.92 -30.82 -3.90
N GLU A 790 10.40 -32.00 -4.28
CA GLU A 790 9.55 -32.18 -5.46
C GLU A 790 8.17 -31.58 -5.23
N SER A 791 7.59 -30.97 -6.27
CA SER A 791 6.21 -30.44 -6.19
C SER A 791 5.18 -31.55 -6.04
N TRP A 792 5.34 -32.63 -6.85
CA TRP A 792 4.47 -33.78 -6.89
C TRP A 792 5.31 -35.07 -6.97
N VAL A 793 4.99 -36.07 -6.16
CA VAL A 793 5.58 -37.41 -6.22
C VAL A 793 4.49 -38.44 -6.36
N ILE A 794 4.61 -39.30 -7.37
CA ILE A 794 3.65 -40.39 -7.61
C ILE A 794 4.36 -41.76 -7.50
N GLY A 795 3.74 -42.68 -6.78
CA GLY A 795 4.27 -44.01 -6.59
C GLY A 795 3.74 -45.08 -7.55
N GLN A 796 4.37 -46.25 -7.51
CA GLN A 796 3.96 -47.40 -8.33
C GLN A 796 2.52 -47.85 -8.07
N LYS A 797 2.07 -47.73 -6.80
CA LYS A 797 0.70 -48.12 -6.44
C LYS A 797 -0.33 -47.28 -7.19
N THR A 798 -0.20 -45.97 -7.16
CA THR A 798 -1.15 -45.05 -7.81
C THR A 798 -1.10 -45.20 -9.33
N LEU A 799 0.08 -45.40 -9.96
CA LEU A 799 0.16 -45.67 -11.38
C LEU A 799 -0.52 -46.99 -11.76
N LYS A 800 -0.42 -48.04 -10.92
CA LYS A 800 -1.14 -49.32 -11.16
C LYS A 800 -2.66 -49.16 -11.06
N GLU A 801 -3.17 -48.23 -10.24
CA GLU A 801 -4.60 -47.93 -10.18
C GLU A 801 -5.11 -47.30 -11.50
N MET A 802 -4.24 -46.62 -12.25
CA MET A 802 -4.53 -46.11 -13.60
C MET A 802 -4.51 -47.19 -14.66
N GLY A 803 -3.78 -48.29 -14.46
CA GLY A 803 -3.64 -49.39 -15.38
C GLY A 803 -2.26 -50.05 -15.31
N ASN A 804 -2.12 -51.19 -16.05
CA ASN A 804 -0.78 -51.78 -16.21
C ASN A 804 0.10 -50.80 -17.00
N PHE A 805 1.30 -50.57 -16.51
CA PHE A 805 2.23 -49.66 -17.15
C PHE A 805 3.64 -50.21 -17.20
N GLU A 806 4.46 -49.63 -18.10
CA GLU A 806 5.88 -49.88 -18.19
C GLU A 806 6.64 -48.59 -18.54
N PHE A 807 7.89 -48.48 -18.08
CA PHE A 807 8.80 -47.44 -18.51
C PHE A 807 9.72 -47.99 -19.62
N ASP A 808 9.50 -47.52 -20.84
CA ASP A 808 10.42 -47.76 -21.96
C ASP A 808 11.55 -46.72 -21.85
N THR A 809 12.70 -47.15 -21.29
CA THR A 809 13.86 -46.28 -21.10
C THR A 809 14.60 -45.95 -22.43
N LYS A 810 14.39 -46.71 -23.52
CA LYS A 810 14.95 -46.43 -24.86
C LYS A 810 14.20 -45.31 -25.53
N GLU A 811 12.86 -45.39 -25.53
CA GLU A 811 11.97 -44.40 -26.12
C GLU A 811 11.59 -43.28 -25.13
N ARG A 812 12.01 -43.41 -23.87
CA ARG A 812 11.66 -42.50 -22.76
C ARG A 812 10.14 -42.28 -22.63
N LYS A 813 9.39 -43.36 -22.69
CA LYS A 813 7.93 -43.34 -22.62
C LYS A 813 7.44 -44.10 -21.39
N LEU A 814 6.56 -43.48 -20.60
CA LEU A 814 5.69 -44.20 -19.69
C LEU A 814 4.46 -44.63 -20.49
N ILE A 815 4.31 -45.92 -20.70
CA ILE A 815 3.27 -46.50 -21.55
C ILE A 815 2.25 -47.23 -20.67
N PHE A 816 0.97 -46.95 -20.85
CA PHE A 816 -0.12 -47.70 -20.25
C PHE A 816 -0.63 -48.78 -21.23
N LYS A 817 -0.66 -50.03 -20.77
CA LYS A 817 -1.13 -51.20 -21.55
C LYS A 817 -2.62 -51.40 -21.40
#